data_d51d72732e62287dff6dca5cd24ab65f
#
_entry.id   d51d72732e62287dff6dca5cd24ab65f
#
_cell.length_a   1.000
_cell.length_b   1.000
_cell.length_c   1.000
_cell.angle_alpha   90.00
_cell.angle_beta   90.00
_cell.angle_gamma   90.00
#
_symmetry.space_group_name_H-M   'P 1'
#
loop_
_entity.id
_entity.type
_entity.pdbx_description
1 polymer ?
#
loop_
_entity_poly.entity_id
_entity_poly.type
_entity_poly.pdbx_seq_one_letter_code
_entity_poly.pdbx_strand_id
1 'polypeptide(L)'
;MRLRKLLLLFVSFCLGLMASVRAQDALNLRAPLTVSAAGSPVSPATSAVTLAAAQRAQELGFPSLAAGIYRQLLEVQGADRPALTLALATVLLDDGQPAEAEKVLSGGGGLRGAAWHLRAGLAAMQLRKMDVARAELAATRVEELSTADRAWASFLQGALFDLAPVQDMTKANESYIRAEQAATNEMARARFKLAAEQVRLGVGNPSEAAQRVARQNYENNKGRAVGYGFAETLAVYLHQAGRTADATSFLQQVLLTLLPQERAQADRFRLVLGLIADKGPGGVGRVALNQLIGTGSDPERQRVALQLLARSSQDQVERGVFRAELNRLIDAPTKHPVLESLLLFRAQVALAEKDYAPAERDGRRLLEEYPGSPFRVHALGVLTASAWEQRRYRAAAASARKAGFELAPGTQSGGAVGAAQARAELVLLEAEAWFRAGSAGDAGDFRNAADAYAAALRERPEGVRAGDLMFQRVLSEIKAGAMDAAQPLLDELGRDPAFDLENRWRAEWNLARALQVQGPAGVKRAYARVNALLEEKRDDGAAVTGAGLPAELRARMAWLQARLALDAGEPERTLKLADDLTGLLTGLDEKLRNEIASTGSLAKAEANFALGREAAALETLKKLRDDPRFEKSDAAVQSYLIEAGHLAAQEKTVDAQKLLTRLADDFPQNELAPYALYQAALQAERRGQDANYKEANRLIEDLVKKYPQSDLVFSARLKQGDLLRNLNDLPAAQRAYEDLLNKPASQENLILAQLALAACHNAQSSGDASHFNSARTLFEHLRDRVDAPVDVRVEAGYNLGELWVRRENRAKALEVWWQDVVDTFLVDGKRATELQAKGRYWMARTLYRLGEVFEQQERLEEAKEAWRLLLKSKLGWGETLAKAKLARFGVPEAKP
;
A
#
# COMPACT_ATOMS: atom_id res chain seq x y z
N MET A 1 -12.02 0.07 7.04
CA MET A 1 -12.61 -1.29 7.18
C MET A 1 -12.77 -2.02 5.84
N ARG A 2 -13.13 -1.39 4.74
CA ARG A 2 -13.24 -1.99 3.38
C ARG A 2 -11.89 -2.45 2.81
N LEU A 3 -10.82 -1.68 2.99
CA LEU A 3 -9.46 -2.02 2.50
C LEU A 3 -8.84 -3.24 3.18
N ARG A 4 -9.12 -3.44 4.47
CA ARG A 4 -8.71 -4.67 5.18
C ARG A 4 -9.43 -5.90 4.63
N LYS A 5 -10.68 -5.73 4.17
CA LYS A 5 -11.41 -6.77 3.42
C LYS A 5 -10.84 -6.96 2.02
N LEU A 6 -10.40 -5.90 1.31
CA LEU A 6 -9.74 -5.98 0.01
C LEU A 6 -8.38 -6.70 0.10
N LEU A 7 -7.57 -6.39 1.12
CA LEU A 7 -6.30 -7.09 1.36
C LEU A 7 -6.52 -8.56 1.74
N LEU A 8 -7.52 -8.85 2.57
CA LEU A 8 -7.92 -10.21 2.93
C LEU A 8 -8.59 -10.93 1.76
N LEU A 9 -9.37 -10.23 0.91
CA LEU A 9 -9.93 -10.75 -0.33
C LEU A 9 -8.83 -10.99 -1.36
N PHE A 10 -7.82 -10.16 -1.47
CA PHE A 10 -6.66 -10.36 -2.35
C PHE A 10 -5.83 -11.57 -1.91
N VAL A 11 -5.58 -11.76 -0.63
CA VAL A 11 -4.96 -12.97 -0.08
C VAL A 11 -5.87 -14.17 -0.29
N SER A 12 -7.20 -14.05 -0.13
CA SER A 12 -8.20 -15.10 -0.39
C SER A 12 -8.41 -15.32 -1.89
N PHE A 13 -8.32 -14.29 -2.73
CA PHE A 13 -8.40 -14.38 -4.20
C PHE A 13 -7.13 -15.02 -4.77
N CYS A 14 -5.97 -14.75 -4.20
CA CYS A 14 -4.74 -15.48 -4.53
C CYS A 14 -4.84 -16.96 -4.15
N LEU A 15 -5.55 -17.32 -3.09
CA LEU A 15 -5.92 -18.70 -2.76
C LEU A 15 -7.00 -19.22 -3.74
N GLY A 16 -7.88 -18.37 -4.23
CA GLY A 16 -8.98 -18.68 -5.16
C GLY A 16 -8.53 -18.90 -6.61
N LEU A 17 -7.54 -18.17 -7.13
CA LEU A 17 -6.96 -18.42 -8.47
C LEU A 17 -6.27 -19.79 -8.56
N MET A 18 -5.76 -20.28 -7.45
CA MET A 18 -5.30 -21.66 -7.33
C MET A 18 -6.48 -22.66 -7.29
N ALA A 19 -7.70 -22.22 -6.98
CA ALA A 19 -8.89 -23.06 -6.89
C ALA A 19 -9.55 -23.33 -8.25
N SER A 20 -9.23 -22.59 -9.31
CA SER A 20 -9.77 -22.81 -10.66
C SER A 20 -9.10 -23.96 -11.43
N VAL A 21 -7.97 -24.49 -10.95
CA VAL A 21 -7.57 -25.85 -11.28
C VAL A 21 -8.53 -26.76 -10.50
N ARG A 22 -9.62 -27.16 -11.13
CA ARG A 22 -10.61 -28.06 -10.53
C ARG A 22 -9.87 -29.24 -9.91
N ALA A 23 -10.16 -29.56 -8.66
CA ALA A 23 -9.67 -30.79 -8.03
C ALA A 23 -9.95 -32.05 -8.90
N GLN A 24 -10.94 -31.99 -9.79
CA GLN A 24 -11.24 -32.98 -10.82
C GLN A 24 -10.15 -33.08 -11.92
N ASP A 25 -9.47 -31.99 -12.28
CA ASP A 25 -8.40 -32.03 -13.27
C ASP A 25 -7.07 -32.55 -12.67
N ALA A 26 -6.87 -32.35 -11.39
CA ALA A 26 -5.72 -32.90 -10.65
C ALA A 26 -5.91 -34.38 -10.30
N LEU A 27 -7.14 -34.83 -10.14
CA LEU A 27 -7.56 -36.22 -10.09
C LEU A 27 -7.71 -36.79 -11.50
N ASN A 28 -6.72 -36.65 -12.35
CA ASN A 28 -6.73 -37.31 -13.64
C ASN A 28 -6.52 -38.81 -13.43
N LEU A 29 -7.60 -39.48 -13.02
CA LEU A 29 -7.66 -40.91 -12.75
C LEU A 29 -7.39 -41.76 -14.01
N ARG A 30 -7.07 -41.17 -15.15
CA ARG A 30 -7.02 -41.79 -16.48
C ARG A 30 -5.66 -41.70 -17.18
N ALA A 31 -4.55 -41.35 -16.49
CA ALA A 31 -3.24 -41.42 -17.10
C ALA A 31 -2.77 -42.88 -17.16
N PRO A 32 -2.34 -43.35 -18.32
CA PRO A 32 -1.82 -44.71 -18.43
C PRO A 32 -0.43 -44.82 -17.76
N LEU A 33 -0.13 -45.97 -17.22
CA LEU A 33 1.13 -46.27 -16.55
C LEU A 33 2.23 -46.50 -17.57
N THR A 34 3.39 -45.86 -17.42
CA THR A 34 4.60 -46.15 -18.16
C THR A 34 5.49 -47.11 -17.34
N VAL A 35 5.81 -48.24 -17.89
CA VAL A 35 6.89 -49.11 -17.42
C VAL A 35 8.03 -49.01 -18.44
N SER A 36 9.15 -48.39 -18.08
CA SER A 36 10.32 -48.29 -18.92
C SER A 36 11.16 -49.56 -18.77
N ALA A 37 11.32 -50.33 -19.83
CA ALA A 37 12.32 -51.41 -19.93
C ALA A 37 13.24 -51.11 -21.11
N ALA A 38 14.51 -50.87 -20.83
CA ALA A 38 15.55 -50.78 -21.84
C ALA A 38 15.83 -52.17 -22.42
N GLY A 39 15.58 -52.37 -23.71
CA GLY A 39 15.87 -53.61 -24.42
C GLY A 39 17.01 -53.46 -25.43
N SER A 40 17.96 -54.36 -25.40
CA SER A 40 19.07 -54.49 -26.34
C SER A 40 18.59 -54.92 -27.75
N PRO A 41 19.39 -54.66 -28.84
CA PRO A 41 18.95 -54.91 -30.21
C PRO A 41 18.92 -56.38 -30.57
N VAL A 42 17.86 -56.82 -31.24
CA VAL A 42 17.70 -58.15 -31.77
C VAL A 42 17.86 -58.15 -33.30
N SER A 43 18.63 -59.11 -33.81
CA SER A 43 18.99 -59.33 -35.21
C SER A 43 17.78 -59.81 -36.08
N PRO A 44 17.73 -59.46 -37.39
CA PRO A 44 16.53 -59.64 -38.23
C PRO A 44 16.38 -61.05 -38.78
N ALA A 45 15.66 -61.89 -38.07
CA ALA A 45 15.20 -63.16 -38.64
C ALA A 45 13.68 -63.34 -38.37
N THR A 46 12.92 -63.29 -39.47
CA THR A 46 11.53 -63.74 -39.64
C THR A 46 10.46 -62.73 -39.20
N SER A 47 9.99 -61.88 -40.17
CA SER A 47 8.96 -60.88 -39.98
C SER A 47 7.61 -61.46 -39.46
N ALA A 48 7.25 -62.65 -39.79
CA ALA A 48 6.01 -63.29 -39.33
C ALA A 48 6.05 -63.73 -37.85
N VAL A 49 7.18 -64.20 -37.37
CA VAL A 49 7.40 -64.56 -35.96
C VAL A 49 7.46 -63.31 -35.10
N THR A 50 8.08 -62.24 -35.64
CA THR A 50 8.13 -60.95 -34.95
C THR A 50 6.80 -60.20 -34.88
N LEU A 51 5.92 -60.32 -35.89
CA LEU A 51 4.61 -59.77 -35.85
C LEU A 51 3.75 -60.49 -34.78
N ALA A 52 3.79 -61.85 -34.77
CA ALA A 52 3.08 -62.62 -33.73
C ALA A 52 3.62 -62.31 -32.31
N ALA A 53 4.93 -62.09 -32.20
CA ALA A 53 5.54 -61.66 -30.92
C ALA A 53 5.06 -60.30 -30.45
N ALA A 54 4.92 -59.31 -31.37
CA ALA A 54 4.38 -57.98 -31.03
C ALA A 54 2.91 -58.07 -30.59
N GLN A 55 2.08 -58.83 -31.32
CA GLN A 55 0.68 -59.12 -30.95
C GLN A 55 0.57 -59.80 -29.60
N ARG A 56 1.43 -60.80 -29.34
CA ARG A 56 1.43 -61.53 -28.08
C ARG A 56 1.89 -60.65 -26.90
N ALA A 57 2.89 -59.79 -27.12
CA ALA A 57 3.31 -58.83 -26.13
C ALA A 57 2.18 -57.87 -25.75
N GLN A 58 1.42 -57.39 -26.76
CA GLN A 58 0.24 -56.53 -26.55
C GLN A 58 -0.84 -57.25 -25.76
N GLU A 59 -1.17 -58.48 -26.13
CA GLU A 59 -2.20 -59.33 -25.44
C GLU A 59 -1.80 -59.60 -23.98
N LEU A 60 -0.51 -59.78 -23.70
CA LEU A 60 -0.01 -59.99 -22.35
C LEU A 60 0.11 -58.72 -21.52
N GLY A 61 -0.16 -57.55 -22.11
CA GLY A 61 -0.12 -56.29 -21.42
C GLY A 61 1.30 -55.68 -21.31
N PHE A 62 2.17 -55.92 -22.28
CA PHE A 62 3.50 -55.32 -22.43
C PHE A 62 3.54 -54.36 -23.64
N PRO A 63 2.82 -53.23 -23.61
CA PRO A 63 2.71 -52.32 -24.75
C PRO A 63 4.05 -51.70 -25.17
N SER A 64 4.94 -51.37 -24.23
CA SER A 64 6.24 -50.79 -24.55
C SER A 64 7.14 -51.79 -25.35
N LEU A 65 7.09 -53.07 -24.99
CA LEU A 65 7.77 -54.15 -25.74
C LEU A 65 7.19 -54.29 -27.12
N ALA A 66 5.86 -54.36 -27.22
CA ALA A 66 5.14 -54.44 -28.50
C ALA A 66 5.48 -53.24 -29.41
N ALA A 67 5.51 -51.98 -28.86
CA ALA A 67 5.89 -50.78 -29.59
C ALA A 67 7.32 -50.86 -30.14
N GLY A 68 8.27 -51.37 -29.36
CA GLY A 68 9.63 -51.62 -29.84
C GLY A 68 9.72 -52.54 -31.02
N ILE A 69 8.95 -53.69 -30.98
CA ILE A 69 8.90 -54.64 -32.06
C ILE A 69 8.20 -54.07 -33.32
N TYR A 70 7.10 -53.36 -33.16
CA TYR A 70 6.40 -52.68 -34.29
C TYR A 70 7.25 -51.62 -34.96
N ARG A 71 8.08 -50.85 -34.22
CA ARG A 71 9.05 -49.90 -34.81
C ARG A 71 10.08 -50.60 -35.68
N GLN A 72 10.62 -51.74 -35.22
CA GLN A 72 11.58 -52.54 -36.00
C GLN A 72 10.90 -53.12 -37.28
N LEU A 73 9.67 -53.57 -37.19
CA LEU A 73 8.93 -54.08 -38.35
C LEU A 73 8.64 -53.01 -39.38
N LEU A 74 8.45 -51.75 -39.00
CA LEU A 74 8.28 -50.61 -39.95
C LEU A 74 9.51 -50.32 -40.78
N GLU A 75 10.69 -50.73 -40.35
CA GLU A 75 11.96 -50.58 -41.07
C GLU A 75 12.18 -51.68 -42.13
N VAL A 76 11.42 -52.78 -42.11
CA VAL A 76 11.55 -53.88 -43.04
C VAL A 76 11.00 -53.49 -44.43
N GLN A 77 11.74 -53.77 -45.52
CA GLN A 77 11.30 -53.54 -46.89
C GLN A 77 10.12 -54.47 -47.22
N GLY A 78 9.04 -53.92 -47.81
CA GLY A 78 7.84 -54.70 -48.16
C GLY A 78 6.84 -54.93 -47.03
N ALA A 79 7.05 -54.34 -45.86
CA ALA A 79 6.11 -54.39 -44.76
C ALA A 79 4.81 -53.60 -45.09
N ASP A 80 3.68 -54.10 -44.56
CA ASP A 80 2.41 -53.38 -44.64
C ASP A 80 2.47 -52.18 -43.63
N ARG A 81 3.03 -51.15 -44.17
CA ARG A 81 3.26 -49.92 -43.39
C ARG A 81 1.96 -49.32 -42.79
N PRO A 82 0.82 -49.21 -43.51
CA PRO A 82 -0.44 -48.73 -42.96
C PRO A 82 -0.89 -49.58 -41.74
N ALA A 83 -0.94 -50.89 -41.87
CA ALA A 83 -1.37 -51.78 -40.78
C ALA A 83 -0.41 -51.73 -39.59
N LEU A 84 0.89 -51.73 -39.81
CA LEU A 84 1.88 -51.59 -38.76
C LEU A 84 1.85 -50.22 -38.05
N THR A 85 1.62 -49.13 -38.79
CA THR A 85 1.44 -47.78 -38.24
C THR A 85 0.23 -47.73 -37.29
N LEU A 86 -0.91 -48.33 -37.68
CA LEU A 86 -2.10 -48.41 -36.83
C LEU A 86 -1.83 -49.27 -35.58
N ALA A 87 -1.14 -50.39 -35.74
CA ALA A 87 -0.77 -51.27 -34.62
C ALA A 87 0.17 -50.56 -33.64
N LEU A 88 1.22 -49.88 -34.16
CA LEU A 88 2.10 -49.06 -33.35
C LEU A 88 1.37 -47.93 -32.62
N ALA A 89 0.46 -47.20 -33.32
CA ALA A 89 -0.30 -46.16 -32.68
C ALA A 89 -1.21 -46.70 -31.55
N THR A 90 -1.78 -47.88 -31.75
CA THR A 90 -2.61 -48.57 -30.74
C THR A 90 -1.81 -48.88 -29.47
N VAL A 91 -0.65 -49.52 -29.64
CA VAL A 91 0.16 -49.87 -28.47
C VAL A 91 0.81 -48.68 -27.78
N LEU A 92 1.11 -47.58 -28.52
CA LEU A 92 1.54 -46.33 -27.94
C LEU A 92 0.42 -45.64 -27.11
N LEU A 93 -0.81 -45.72 -27.56
CA LEU A 93 -1.98 -45.26 -26.78
C LEU A 93 -2.20 -46.13 -25.53
N ASP A 94 -2.00 -47.44 -25.65
CA ASP A 94 -2.04 -48.37 -24.50
C ASP A 94 -0.91 -48.12 -23.51
N ASP A 95 0.26 -47.68 -24.00
CA ASP A 95 1.46 -47.35 -23.20
C ASP A 95 1.43 -45.94 -22.63
N GLY A 96 0.39 -45.15 -22.94
CA GLY A 96 0.28 -43.77 -22.45
C GLY A 96 1.23 -42.77 -23.12
N GLN A 97 1.57 -43.03 -24.37
CA GLN A 97 2.35 -42.17 -25.20
C GLN A 97 1.55 -41.51 -26.34
N PRO A 98 0.49 -40.75 -26.03
CA PRO A 98 -0.42 -40.21 -27.06
C PRO A 98 0.26 -39.21 -28.01
N ALA A 99 1.29 -38.49 -27.56
CA ALA A 99 2.05 -37.56 -28.42
C ALA A 99 2.86 -38.32 -29.48
N GLU A 100 3.47 -39.46 -29.11
CA GLU A 100 4.19 -40.32 -30.06
C GLU A 100 3.18 -41.04 -31.01
N ALA A 101 2.03 -41.43 -30.50
CA ALA A 101 0.94 -41.99 -31.32
C ALA A 101 0.45 -40.97 -32.38
N GLU A 102 0.20 -39.72 -32.00
CA GLU A 102 -0.15 -38.60 -32.89
C GLU A 102 0.93 -38.39 -33.97
N LYS A 103 2.21 -38.40 -33.58
CA LYS A 103 3.35 -38.25 -34.49
C LYS A 103 3.46 -39.42 -35.50
N VAL A 104 3.31 -40.65 -35.02
CA VAL A 104 3.34 -41.84 -35.87
C VAL A 104 2.19 -41.83 -36.88
N LEU A 105 1.00 -41.47 -36.45
CA LEU A 105 -0.18 -41.33 -37.33
C LEU A 105 0.00 -40.21 -38.39
N SER A 106 0.65 -39.12 -38.00
CA SER A 106 0.89 -37.98 -38.92
C SER A 106 1.98 -38.30 -39.96
N GLY A 107 2.96 -39.13 -39.62
CA GLY A 107 4.08 -39.51 -40.50
C GLY A 107 3.75 -40.69 -41.44
N GLY A 108 2.65 -41.34 -41.29
CA GLY A 108 2.37 -42.65 -41.92
C GLY A 108 1.94 -42.60 -43.39
N GLY A 109 1.77 -41.49 -44.08
CA GLY A 109 1.62 -41.28 -45.54
C GLY A 109 0.48 -42.05 -46.26
N GLY A 110 -0.40 -42.76 -45.54
CA GLY A 110 -1.48 -43.60 -46.10
C GLY A 110 -2.84 -42.94 -46.11
N LEU A 111 -3.83 -43.56 -46.75
CA LEU A 111 -5.24 -43.18 -46.74
C LEU A 111 -5.76 -43.15 -45.32
N ARG A 112 -6.34 -42.05 -44.89
CA ARG A 112 -6.97 -41.87 -43.58
C ARG A 112 -8.33 -42.60 -43.54
N GLY A 113 -8.31 -43.86 -43.20
CA GLY A 113 -9.54 -44.65 -43.02
C GLY A 113 -10.10 -44.54 -41.61
N ALA A 114 -11.25 -45.16 -41.39
CA ALA A 114 -11.99 -45.14 -40.12
C ALA A 114 -11.15 -45.54 -38.90
N ALA A 115 -10.29 -46.55 -39.03
CA ALA A 115 -9.39 -47.00 -37.98
C ALA A 115 -8.29 -46.00 -37.65
N TRP A 116 -7.85 -45.20 -38.63
CA TRP A 116 -6.92 -44.08 -38.42
C TRP A 116 -7.57 -42.95 -37.64
N HIS A 117 -8.77 -42.51 -38.07
CA HIS A 117 -9.52 -41.45 -37.39
C HIS A 117 -9.80 -41.80 -35.93
N LEU A 118 -10.19 -43.05 -35.65
CA LEU A 118 -10.40 -43.51 -34.28
C LEU A 118 -9.13 -43.36 -33.41
N ARG A 119 -7.97 -43.81 -33.89
CA ARG A 119 -6.71 -43.69 -33.12
C ARG A 119 -6.26 -42.23 -32.95
N ALA A 120 -6.42 -41.40 -33.97
CA ALA A 120 -6.21 -39.96 -33.90
C ALA A 120 -7.14 -39.31 -32.86
N GLY A 121 -8.40 -39.66 -32.84
CA GLY A 121 -9.37 -39.20 -31.84
C GLY A 121 -9.04 -39.63 -30.41
N LEU A 122 -8.62 -40.89 -30.22
CA LEU A 122 -8.15 -41.39 -28.92
C LEU A 122 -6.87 -40.69 -28.46
N ALA A 123 -5.93 -40.43 -29.37
CA ALA A 123 -4.71 -39.66 -29.05
C ALA A 123 -5.05 -38.22 -28.64
N ALA A 124 -5.89 -37.54 -29.41
CA ALA A 124 -6.36 -36.18 -29.12
C ALA A 124 -7.09 -36.11 -27.77
N MET A 125 -7.96 -37.09 -27.47
CA MET A 125 -8.64 -37.18 -26.17
C MET A 125 -7.62 -37.27 -25.00
N GLN A 126 -6.63 -38.16 -25.13
CA GLN A 126 -5.60 -38.33 -24.09
C GLN A 126 -4.71 -37.06 -23.93
N LEU A 127 -4.54 -36.32 -25.03
CA LEU A 127 -3.80 -35.01 -25.04
C LEU A 127 -4.71 -33.84 -24.63
N ARG A 128 -5.94 -34.07 -24.23
CA ARG A 128 -6.94 -33.03 -23.86
C ARG A 128 -7.32 -32.07 -25.01
N LYS A 129 -7.08 -32.46 -26.26
CA LYS A 129 -7.49 -31.73 -27.47
C LYS A 129 -8.92 -32.12 -27.84
N MET A 130 -9.93 -31.74 -27.01
CA MET A 130 -11.30 -32.28 -27.11
C MET A 130 -12.00 -31.92 -28.42
N ASP A 131 -11.72 -30.75 -29.01
CA ASP A 131 -12.33 -30.35 -30.29
C ASP A 131 -11.79 -31.19 -31.44
N VAL A 132 -10.47 -31.50 -31.41
CA VAL A 132 -9.85 -32.41 -32.35
C VAL A 132 -10.38 -33.82 -32.20
N ALA A 133 -10.48 -34.31 -30.95
CA ALA A 133 -11.05 -35.64 -30.67
C ALA A 133 -12.51 -35.78 -31.18
N ARG A 134 -13.31 -34.72 -31.06
CA ARG A 134 -14.69 -34.67 -31.56
C ARG A 134 -14.73 -34.68 -33.09
N ALA A 135 -13.87 -33.90 -33.74
CA ALA A 135 -13.78 -33.85 -35.19
C ALA A 135 -13.34 -35.23 -35.78
N GLU A 136 -12.35 -35.87 -35.16
CA GLU A 136 -11.85 -37.17 -35.58
C GLU A 136 -12.90 -38.30 -35.39
N LEU A 137 -13.67 -38.25 -34.26
CA LEU A 137 -14.78 -39.19 -34.06
C LEU A 137 -15.89 -38.98 -35.08
N ALA A 138 -16.21 -37.73 -35.43
CA ALA A 138 -17.22 -37.42 -36.44
C ALA A 138 -16.80 -37.88 -37.86
N ALA A 139 -15.47 -37.87 -38.17
CA ALA A 139 -14.91 -38.40 -39.42
C ALA A 139 -14.78 -39.94 -39.43
N THR A 140 -15.00 -40.60 -38.29
CA THR A 140 -14.90 -42.06 -38.15
C THR A 140 -16.17 -42.70 -38.68
N ARG A 141 -16.08 -43.44 -39.77
CA ARG A 141 -17.17 -44.28 -40.27
C ARG A 141 -17.22 -45.56 -39.44
N VAL A 142 -18.13 -45.60 -38.47
CA VAL A 142 -18.21 -46.68 -37.47
C VAL A 142 -18.51 -48.05 -38.11
N GLU A 143 -19.23 -48.04 -39.23
CA GLU A 143 -19.59 -49.24 -40.00
C GLU A 143 -18.35 -49.95 -40.58
N GLU A 144 -17.31 -49.19 -40.94
CA GLU A 144 -16.05 -49.71 -41.49
C GLU A 144 -15.09 -50.24 -40.41
N LEU A 145 -15.39 -50.03 -39.11
CA LEU A 145 -14.58 -50.49 -38.01
C LEU A 145 -14.75 -51.97 -37.69
N SER A 146 -13.65 -52.59 -37.22
CA SER A 146 -13.70 -53.87 -36.55
C SER A 146 -14.54 -53.84 -35.28
N THR A 147 -15.03 -55.01 -34.84
CA THR A 147 -15.82 -55.12 -33.59
C THR A 147 -15.09 -54.53 -32.40
N ALA A 148 -13.77 -54.80 -32.31
CA ALA A 148 -12.91 -54.26 -31.27
C ALA A 148 -12.82 -52.73 -31.35
N ASP A 149 -12.63 -52.16 -32.55
CA ASP A 149 -12.54 -50.74 -32.76
C ASP A 149 -13.87 -50.00 -32.53
N ARG A 150 -15.03 -50.64 -32.82
CA ARG A 150 -16.37 -50.10 -32.49
C ARG A 150 -16.56 -49.94 -30.98
N ALA A 151 -16.02 -50.85 -30.19
CA ALA A 151 -16.01 -50.69 -28.73
C ALA A 151 -15.21 -49.45 -28.29
N TRP A 152 -14.01 -49.24 -28.85
CA TRP A 152 -13.19 -48.04 -28.59
C TRP A 152 -13.84 -46.74 -29.11
N ALA A 153 -14.58 -46.80 -30.23
CA ALA A 153 -15.32 -45.62 -30.71
C ALA A 153 -16.44 -45.23 -29.71
N SER A 154 -17.17 -46.23 -29.18
CA SER A 154 -18.16 -45.99 -28.11
C SER A 154 -17.51 -45.44 -26.82
N PHE A 155 -16.35 -45.95 -26.49
CA PHE A 155 -15.55 -45.40 -25.34
C PHE A 155 -15.14 -43.93 -25.58
N LEU A 156 -14.60 -43.60 -26.76
CA LEU A 156 -14.27 -42.23 -27.12
C LEU A 156 -15.50 -41.30 -27.07
N GLN A 157 -16.62 -41.76 -27.53
CA GLN A 157 -17.89 -41.03 -27.46
C GLN A 157 -18.28 -40.74 -25.98
N GLY A 158 -18.17 -41.74 -25.13
CA GLY A 158 -18.38 -41.58 -23.68
C GLY A 158 -17.45 -40.58 -23.04
N ALA A 159 -16.17 -40.64 -23.40
CA ALA A 159 -15.17 -39.70 -22.92
C ALA A 159 -15.44 -38.25 -23.36
N LEU A 160 -15.96 -38.05 -24.57
CA LEU A 160 -16.34 -36.71 -25.05
C LEU A 160 -17.54 -36.11 -24.30
N PHE A 161 -18.49 -36.93 -23.82
CA PHE A 161 -19.56 -36.45 -22.95
C PHE A 161 -19.10 -36.19 -21.52
N ASP A 162 -18.24 -37.04 -21.00
CA ASP A 162 -17.74 -36.98 -19.64
C ASP A 162 -16.74 -35.84 -19.43
N LEU A 163 -15.92 -35.52 -20.44
CA LEU A 163 -14.87 -34.50 -20.38
C LEU A 163 -15.29 -33.16 -21.00
N ALA A 164 -16.54 -33.01 -21.41
CA ALA A 164 -17.10 -31.77 -21.95
C ALA A 164 -17.14 -30.67 -20.88
N PRO A 165 -17.05 -29.38 -21.27
CA PRO A 165 -17.24 -28.27 -20.35
C PRO A 165 -18.57 -28.32 -19.58
N VAL A 166 -19.63 -28.77 -20.27
CA VAL A 166 -20.91 -29.15 -19.66
C VAL A 166 -21.03 -30.66 -19.81
N GLN A 167 -20.83 -31.37 -18.71
CA GLN A 167 -20.82 -32.84 -18.71
C GLN A 167 -22.23 -33.45 -18.88
N ASP A 168 -22.33 -34.46 -19.72
CA ASP A 168 -23.54 -35.29 -19.82
C ASP A 168 -23.23 -36.69 -19.28
N MET A 169 -23.37 -36.83 -17.96
CA MET A 169 -23.03 -38.07 -17.25
C MET A 169 -23.89 -39.25 -17.68
N THR A 170 -25.15 -39.04 -18.11
CA THR A 170 -26.03 -40.09 -18.57
C THR A 170 -25.55 -40.66 -19.89
N LYS A 171 -25.29 -39.81 -20.89
CA LYS A 171 -24.80 -40.25 -22.19
C LYS A 171 -23.39 -40.81 -22.11
N ALA A 172 -22.56 -40.27 -21.22
CA ALA A 172 -21.22 -40.81 -20.95
C ALA A 172 -21.33 -42.25 -20.45
N ASN A 173 -22.15 -42.50 -19.42
CA ASN A 173 -22.35 -43.83 -18.83
C ASN A 173 -22.91 -44.83 -19.84
N GLU A 174 -23.96 -44.45 -20.59
CA GLU A 174 -24.53 -45.29 -21.65
C GLU A 174 -23.48 -45.69 -22.71
N SER A 175 -22.65 -44.73 -23.12
CA SER A 175 -21.61 -44.99 -24.13
C SER A 175 -20.52 -45.90 -23.59
N TYR A 176 -20.11 -45.77 -22.32
CA TYR A 176 -19.19 -46.68 -21.69
C TYR A 176 -19.71 -48.07 -21.48
N ILE A 177 -21.01 -48.22 -21.13
CA ILE A 177 -21.68 -49.52 -21.03
C ILE A 177 -21.73 -50.20 -22.41
N ARG A 178 -22.05 -49.47 -23.49
CA ARG A 178 -22.02 -50.01 -24.87
C ARG A 178 -20.61 -50.48 -25.24
N ALA A 179 -19.58 -49.72 -24.87
CA ALA A 179 -18.21 -50.11 -25.07
C ALA A 179 -17.83 -51.39 -24.31
N GLU A 180 -18.25 -51.51 -23.05
CA GLU A 180 -18.02 -52.68 -22.20
C GLU A 180 -18.68 -53.93 -22.82
N GLN A 181 -19.95 -53.82 -23.27
CA GLN A 181 -20.69 -54.93 -23.89
C GLN A 181 -20.09 -55.39 -25.23
N ALA A 182 -19.54 -54.44 -26.02
CA ALA A 182 -18.89 -54.73 -27.28
C ALA A 182 -17.41 -55.14 -27.16
N ALA A 183 -16.86 -55.11 -25.94
CA ALA A 183 -15.46 -55.42 -25.74
C ALA A 183 -15.08 -56.84 -26.10
N THR A 184 -14.06 -57.03 -26.94
CA THR A 184 -13.61 -58.30 -27.45
C THR A 184 -12.55 -59.01 -26.58
N ASN A 185 -11.95 -58.24 -25.64
CA ASN A 185 -10.95 -58.81 -24.69
C ASN A 185 -11.24 -58.30 -23.27
N GLU A 186 -10.75 -59.05 -22.27
CA GLU A 186 -10.99 -58.75 -20.86
C GLU A 186 -10.36 -57.43 -20.39
N MET A 187 -9.18 -57.07 -20.95
CA MET A 187 -8.49 -55.83 -20.57
C MET A 187 -9.28 -54.58 -21.00
N ALA A 188 -9.74 -54.56 -22.25
CA ALA A 188 -10.61 -53.47 -22.76
C ALA A 188 -11.91 -53.42 -21.97
N ARG A 189 -12.54 -54.59 -21.72
CA ARG A 189 -13.79 -54.69 -20.92
C ARG A 189 -13.60 -54.07 -19.52
N ALA A 190 -12.51 -54.41 -18.85
CA ALA A 190 -12.21 -53.87 -17.54
C ALA A 190 -11.97 -52.33 -17.57
N ARG A 191 -11.29 -51.80 -18.61
CA ARG A 191 -11.11 -50.35 -18.78
C ARG A 191 -12.45 -49.60 -19.00
N PHE A 192 -13.30 -50.15 -19.87
CA PHE A 192 -14.62 -49.55 -20.17
C PHE A 192 -15.54 -49.59 -18.95
N LYS A 193 -15.52 -50.71 -18.21
CA LYS A 193 -16.23 -50.84 -16.95
C LYS A 193 -15.75 -49.87 -15.88
N LEU A 194 -14.44 -49.69 -15.76
CA LEU A 194 -13.88 -48.71 -14.84
C LEU A 194 -14.36 -47.30 -15.18
N ALA A 195 -14.34 -46.91 -16.46
CA ALA A 195 -14.83 -45.59 -16.89
C ALA A 195 -16.34 -45.41 -16.59
N ALA A 196 -17.17 -46.41 -16.82
CA ALA A 196 -18.57 -46.37 -16.44
C ALA A 196 -18.79 -46.22 -14.93
N GLU A 197 -18.00 -46.91 -14.10
CA GLU A 197 -18.08 -46.75 -12.64
C GLU A 197 -17.59 -45.39 -12.15
N GLN A 198 -16.55 -44.86 -12.77
CA GLN A 198 -16.02 -43.53 -12.43
C GLN A 198 -17.01 -42.40 -12.75
N VAL A 199 -17.78 -42.51 -13.85
CA VAL A 199 -18.85 -41.56 -14.15
C VAL A 199 -19.95 -41.60 -13.09
N ARG A 200 -20.25 -42.78 -12.56
CA ARG A 200 -21.29 -42.94 -11.50
C ARG A 200 -20.88 -42.32 -10.17
N LEU A 201 -19.59 -42.09 -9.91
CA LEU A 201 -19.12 -41.37 -8.71
C LEU A 201 -19.71 -39.96 -8.61
N GLY A 202 -20.03 -39.31 -9.73
CA GLY A 202 -20.68 -38.01 -9.77
C GLY A 202 -22.19 -37.97 -9.49
N VAL A 203 -22.86 -39.12 -9.37
CA VAL A 203 -24.33 -39.22 -9.38
C VAL A 203 -24.96 -39.43 -8.00
N GLY A 204 -24.18 -39.50 -6.92
CA GLY A 204 -24.72 -39.58 -5.55
C GLY A 204 -24.19 -40.76 -4.75
N ASN A 205 -24.78 -41.04 -3.57
CA ASN A 205 -24.30 -42.07 -2.66
C ASN A 205 -24.44 -43.48 -3.29
N PRO A 206 -23.33 -44.21 -3.42
CA PRO A 206 -23.33 -45.54 -4.02
C PRO A 206 -24.05 -46.53 -3.11
N SER A 207 -24.90 -47.36 -3.70
CA SER A 207 -25.54 -48.45 -3.00
C SER A 207 -24.53 -49.49 -2.51
N GLU A 208 -24.88 -50.29 -1.50
CA GLU A 208 -24.00 -51.38 -1.04
C GLU A 208 -23.71 -52.40 -2.16
N ALA A 209 -24.64 -52.58 -3.09
CA ALA A 209 -24.43 -53.42 -4.27
C ALA A 209 -23.32 -52.83 -5.17
N ALA A 210 -23.28 -51.51 -5.40
CA ALA A 210 -22.24 -50.85 -6.17
C ALA A 210 -20.88 -50.99 -5.49
N GLN A 211 -20.83 -50.84 -4.16
CA GLN A 211 -19.59 -51.05 -3.37
C GLN A 211 -19.08 -52.50 -3.48
N ARG A 212 -19.97 -53.48 -3.41
CA ARG A 212 -19.60 -54.90 -3.58
C ARG A 212 -19.06 -55.17 -4.99
N VAL A 213 -19.71 -54.63 -6.02
CA VAL A 213 -19.26 -54.77 -7.42
C VAL A 213 -17.88 -54.11 -7.61
N ALA A 214 -17.67 -52.89 -7.08
CA ALA A 214 -16.36 -52.24 -7.15
C ALA A 214 -15.27 -53.02 -6.44
N ARG A 215 -15.56 -53.60 -5.28
CA ARG A 215 -14.66 -54.51 -4.57
C ARG A 215 -14.33 -55.75 -5.38
N GLN A 216 -15.32 -56.43 -5.98
CA GLN A 216 -15.10 -57.59 -6.83
C GLN A 216 -14.26 -57.23 -8.05
N ASN A 217 -14.49 -56.08 -8.67
CA ASN A 217 -13.73 -55.61 -9.82
C ASN A 217 -12.25 -55.32 -9.43
N TYR A 218 -12.01 -54.77 -8.23
CA TYR A 218 -10.68 -54.61 -7.71
C TYR A 218 -9.95 -55.95 -7.52
N GLU A 219 -10.58 -56.92 -6.84
CA GLU A 219 -9.99 -58.24 -6.59
C GLU A 219 -9.68 -58.99 -7.88
N ASN A 220 -10.57 -58.93 -8.86
CA ASN A 220 -10.40 -59.59 -10.18
C ASN A 220 -9.26 -58.96 -11.01
N ASN A 221 -8.90 -57.73 -10.73
CA ASN A 221 -7.90 -56.97 -11.48
C ASN A 221 -6.66 -56.58 -10.61
N LYS A 222 -6.50 -57.17 -9.44
CA LYS A 222 -5.42 -56.91 -8.52
C LYS A 222 -4.04 -57.12 -9.19
N GLY A 223 -3.09 -56.20 -8.98
CA GLY A 223 -1.77 -56.17 -9.60
C GLY A 223 -1.78 -55.69 -11.06
N ARG A 224 -2.90 -55.30 -11.62
CA ARG A 224 -2.98 -54.68 -12.96
C ARG A 224 -3.26 -53.21 -12.84
N ALA A 225 -2.88 -52.44 -13.86
CA ALA A 225 -3.11 -50.96 -13.88
C ALA A 225 -4.60 -50.58 -13.70
N VAL A 226 -5.51 -51.29 -14.32
CA VAL A 226 -6.95 -51.05 -14.18
C VAL A 226 -7.48 -51.39 -12.77
N GLY A 227 -6.81 -52.36 -12.08
CA GLY A 227 -7.11 -52.69 -10.68
C GLY A 227 -6.88 -51.51 -9.72
N TYR A 228 -5.83 -50.74 -9.93
CA TYR A 228 -5.59 -49.54 -9.13
C TYR A 228 -6.71 -48.47 -9.33
N GLY A 229 -7.24 -48.35 -10.56
CA GLY A 229 -8.41 -47.49 -10.81
C GLY A 229 -9.67 -47.97 -10.05
N PHE A 230 -9.90 -49.26 -9.99
CA PHE A 230 -11.00 -49.83 -9.19
C PHE A 230 -10.76 -49.65 -7.68
N ALA A 231 -9.51 -49.69 -7.21
CA ALA A 231 -9.20 -49.42 -5.81
C ALA A 231 -9.53 -47.96 -5.42
N GLU A 232 -9.17 -47.02 -6.29
CA GLU A 232 -9.54 -45.61 -6.09
C GLU A 232 -11.05 -45.41 -6.06
N THR A 233 -11.74 -46.00 -7.05
CA THR A 233 -13.21 -45.93 -7.15
C THR A 233 -13.89 -46.52 -5.91
N LEU A 234 -13.43 -47.67 -5.43
CA LEU A 234 -13.94 -48.28 -4.20
C LEU A 234 -13.69 -47.38 -2.97
N ALA A 235 -12.51 -46.80 -2.85
CA ALA A 235 -12.22 -45.88 -1.73
C ALA A 235 -13.14 -44.66 -1.73
N VAL A 236 -13.40 -44.06 -2.91
CA VAL A 236 -14.33 -42.94 -3.04
C VAL A 236 -15.79 -43.40 -2.75
N TYR A 237 -16.22 -44.56 -3.21
CA TYR A 237 -17.51 -45.12 -2.88
C TYR A 237 -17.71 -45.31 -1.37
N LEU A 238 -16.72 -45.88 -0.69
CA LEU A 238 -16.74 -46.05 0.77
C LEU A 238 -16.84 -44.70 1.49
N HIS A 239 -16.05 -43.74 1.03
CA HIS A 239 -16.11 -42.39 1.61
C HIS A 239 -17.47 -41.71 1.41
N GLN A 240 -18.02 -41.75 0.20
CA GLN A 240 -19.35 -41.18 -0.09
C GLN A 240 -20.47 -41.85 0.70
N ALA A 241 -20.30 -43.13 1.03
CA ALA A 241 -21.24 -43.89 1.90
C ALA A 241 -21.02 -43.59 3.41
N GLY A 242 -20.18 -42.60 3.78
CA GLY A 242 -19.87 -42.28 5.18
C GLY A 242 -18.87 -43.21 5.86
N ARG A 243 -18.33 -44.20 5.15
CA ARG A 243 -17.39 -45.22 5.63
C ARG A 243 -15.94 -44.81 5.41
N THR A 244 -15.60 -43.58 5.82
CA THR A 244 -14.25 -42.98 5.59
C THR A 244 -13.13 -43.78 6.24
N ALA A 245 -13.34 -44.35 7.42
CA ALA A 245 -12.36 -45.19 8.11
C ALA A 245 -12.03 -46.43 7.31
N ASP A 246 -13.06 -47.08 6.71
CA ASP A 246 -12.85 -48.27 5.87
C ASP A 246 -12.12 -47.91 4.58
N ALA A 247 -12.48 -46.78 3.95
CA ALA A 247 -11.78 -46.26 2.76
C ALA A 247 -10.30 -46.00 3.05
N THR A 248 -10.00 -45.36 4.19
CA THR A 248 -8.65 -45.05 4.63
C THR A 248 -7.83 -46.28 4.86
N SER A 249 -8.35 -47.24 5.65
CA SER A 249 -7.69 -48.51 5.94
C SER A 249 -7.45 -49.33 4.67
N PHE A 250 -8.42 -49.37 3.76
CA PHE A 250 -8.31 -50.05 2.48
C PHE A 250 -7.18 -49.45 1.62
N LEU A 251 -7.12 -48.14 1.46
CA LEU A 251 -6.06 -47.49 0.68
C LEU A 251 -4.66 -47.64 1.31
N GLN A 252 -4.56 -47.64 2.64
CA GLN A 252 -3.31 -47.94 3.33
C GLN A 252 -2.82 -49.34 3.05
N GLN A 253 -3.74 -50.34 3.06
CA GLN A 253 -3.43 -51.72 2.68
C GLN A 253 -2.95 -51.83 1.22
N VAL A 254 -3.65 -51.16 0.29
CA VAL A 254 -3.23 -51.14 -1.12
C VAL A 254 -1.83 -50.51 -1.27
N LEU A 255 -1.53 -49.43 -0.59
CA LEU A 255 -0.22 -48.80 -0.61
C LEU A 255 0.92 -49.74 -0.16
N LEU A 256 0.66 -50.61 0.81
CA LEU A 256 1.62 -51.60 1.28
C LEU A 256 1.92 -52.70 0.27
N THR A 257 1.03 -52.91 -0.70
CA THR A 257 1.20 -53.93 -1.77
C THR A 257 1.92 -53.39 -2.99
N LEU A 258 2.12 -52.06 -3.10
CA LEU A 258 2.77 -51.46 -4.27
C LEU A 258 4.26 -51.75 -4.29
N LEU A 259 4.80 -52.05 -5.48
CA LEU A 259 6.22 -52.20 -5.72
C LEU A 259 6.96 -50.86 -5.72
N PRO A 260 8.26 -50.80 -5.41
CA PRO A 260 9.03 -49.53 -5.38
C PRO A 260 9.05 -48.76 -6.70
N GLN A 261 8.87 -49.42 -7.84
CA GLN A 261 8.79 -48.80 -9.17
C GLN A 261 7.40 -48.14 -9.44
N GLU A 262 6.38 -48.50 -8.68
CA GLU A 262 4.99 -47.97 -8.85
C GLU A 262 4.77 -46.66 -8.12
N ARG A 263 5.76 -45.77 -8.09
CA ARG A 263 5.73 -44.49 -7.37
C ARG A 263 4.57 -43.62 -7.81
N ALA A 264 4.30 -43.53 -9.11
CA ALA A 264 3.21 -42.71 -9.65
C ALA A 264 1.83 -43.15 -9.13
N GLN A 265 1.65 -44.46 -8.90
CA GLN A 265 0.44 -45.03 -8.36
C GLN A 265 0.37 -44.76 -6.84
N ALA A 266 1.47 -44.91 -6.12
CA ALA A 266 1.53 -44.55 -4.71
C ALA A 266 1.16 -43.06 -4.47
N ASP A 267 1.65 -42.18 -5.32
CA ASP A 267 1.35 -40.76 -5.25
C ASP A 267 -0.16 -40.46 -5.45
N ARG A 268 -0.82 -41.21 -6.36
CA ARG A 268 -2.25 -41.09 -6.54
C ARG A 268 -3.02 -41.52 -5.28
N PHE A 269 -2.71 -42.65 -4.70
CA PHE A 269 -3.36 -43.12 -3.48
C PHE A 269 -3.09 -42.19 -2.27
N ARG A 270 -1.87 -41.66 -2.14
CA ARG A 270 -1.58 -40.65 -1.12
C ARG A 270 -2.41 -39.37 -1.30
N LEU A 271 -2.62 -38.97 -2.56
CA LEU A 271 -3.47 -37.80 -2.85
C LEU A 271 -4.93 -38.08 -2.48
N VAL A 272 -5.47 -39.27 -2.84
CA VAL A 272 -6.83 -39.65 -2.45
C VAL A 272 -6.96 -39.73 -0.93
N LEU A 273 -6.00 -40.31 -0.22
CA LEU A 273 -5.99 -40.30 1.24
C LEU A 273 -5.99 -38.88 1.80
N GLY A 274 -5.19 -37.99 1.22
CA GLY A 274 -5.19 -36.57 1.58
C GLY A 274 -6.51 -35.84 1.35
N LEU A 275 -7.32 -36.31 0.40
CA LEU A 275 -8.64 -35.74 0.13
C LEU A 275 -9.68 -36.22 1.13
N ILE A 276 -9.73 -37.54 1.41
CA ILE A 276 -10.81 -38.16 2.17
C ILE A 276 -10.53 -38.29 3.68
N ALA A 277 -9.28 -38.46 4.09
CA ALA A 277 -8.92 -38.72 5.47
C ALA A 277 -8.62 -37.42 6.26
N ASP A 278 -8.54 -37.56 7.58
CA ASP A 278 -8.21 -36.47 8.50
C ASP A 278 -6.87 -35.80 8.19
N LYS A 279 -6.87 -34.48 8.13
CA LYS A 279 -5.73 -33.61 7.84
C LYS A 279 -5.22 -32.84 9.08
N GLY A 280 -5.80 -33.09 10.23
CA GLY A 280 -5.31 -32.55 11.49
C GLY A 280 -3.90 -33.02 11.85
N PRO A 281 -3.27 -32.49 12.90
CA PRO A 281 -1.94 -32.90 13.34
C PRO A 281 -1.88 -34.42 13.62
N GLY A 282 -1.03 -35.15 12.91
CA GLY A 282 -0.93 -36.61 13.01
C GLY A 282 -2.01 -37.40 12.25
N GLY A 283 -2.97 -36.75 11.61
CA GLY A 283 -3.99 -37.40 10.80
C GLY A 283 -3.43 -38.14 9.58
N VAL A 284 -4.07 -39.25 9.22
CA VAL A 284 -3.62 -40.11 8.09
C VAL A 284 -3.54 -39.34 6.78
N GLY A 285 -4.51 -38.45 6.52
CA GLY A 285 -4.52 -37.60 5.33
C GLY A 285 -3.30 -36.65 5.29
N ARG A 286 -2.98 -36.00 6.42
CA ARG A 286 -1.79 -35.15 6.52
C ARG A 286 -0.49 -35.93 6.30
N VAL A 287 -0.36 -37.09 6.92
CA VAL A 287 0.82 -37.95 6.74
C VAL A 287 1.00 -38.36 5.29
N ALA A 288 -0.09 -38.77 4.61
CA ALA A 288 -0.07 -39.14 3.21
C ALA A 288 0.34 -37.96 2.30
N LEU A 289 -0.22 -36.75 2.53
CA LEU A 289 0.16 -35.55 1.79
C LEU A 289 1.62 -35.15 2.03
N ASN A 290 2.12 -35.20 3.26
CA ASN A 290 3.53 -34.90 3.57
C ASN A 290 4.47 -35.90 2.88
N GLN A 291 4.13 -37.20 2.83
CA GLN A 291 4.88 -38.18 2.07
C GLN A 291 4.88 -37.90 0.57
N LEU A 292 3.71 -37.52 0.01
CA LEU A 292 3.57 -37.15 -1.39
C LEU A 292 4.42 -35.92 -1.73
N ILE A 293 4.40 -34.89 -0.89
CA ILE A 293 5.23 -33.69 -1.09
C ILE A 293 6.71 -34.04 -1.02
N GLY A 294 7.13 -34.79 0.01
CA GLY A 294 8.54 -35.05 0.25
C GLY A 294 9.21 -36.02 -0.72
N THR A 295 8.47 -37.00 -1.24
CA THR A 295 9.03 -38.11 -2.04
C THR A 295 8.31 -38.43 -3.33
N GLY A 296 7.26 -37.66 -3.65
CA GLY A 296 6.45 -37.87 -4.84
C GLY A 296 7.23 -37.68 -6.13
N SER A 297 6.83 -38.42 -7.15
CA SER A 297 7.47 -38.42 -8.48
C SER A 297 6.90 -37.34 -9.43
N ASP A 298 5.75 -36.80 -9.12
CA ASP A 298 5.01 -35.83 -9.96
C ASP A 298 4.93 -34.46 -9.27
N PRO A 299 5.63 -33.44 -9.79
CA PRO A 299 5.60 -32.08 -9.22
C PRO A 299 4.20 -31.46 -9.15
N GLU A 300 3.32 -31.75 -10.11
CA GLU A 300 1.95 -31.19 -10.07
C GLU A 300 1.14 -31.78 -8.90
N ARG A 301 1.23 -33.08 -8.66
CA ARG A 301 0.59 -33.69 -7.49
C ARG A 301 1.18 -33.20 -6.17
N GLN A 302 2.48 -32.93 -6.12
CA GLN A 302 3.11 -32.31 -4.97
C GLN A 302 2.56 -30.89 -4.71
N ARG A 303 2.32 -30.09 -5.77
CA ARG A 303 1.69 -28.76 -5.65
C ARG A 303 0.25 -28.86 -5.12
N VAL A 304 -0.54 -29.83 -5.65
CA VAL A 304 -1.91 -30.08 -5.16
C VAL A 304 -1.90 -30.49 -3.69
N ALA A 305 -0.98 -31.37 -3.28
CA ALA A 305 -0.83 -31.77 -1.89
C ALA A 305 -0.51 -30.58 -0.97
N LEU A 306 0.39 -29.68 -1.38
CA LEU A 306 0.69 -28.42 -0.67
C LEU A 306 -0.56 -27.54 -0.52
N GLN A 307 -1.35 -27.40 -1.58
CA GLN A 307 -2.61 -26.61 -1.53
C GLN A 307 -3.62 -27.21 -0.55
N LEU A 308 -3.76 -28.54 -0.54
CA LEU A 308 -4.66 -29.22 0.40
C LEU A 308 -4.23 -29.02 1.85
N LEU A 309 -2.92 -29.12 2.15
CA LEU A 309 -2.38 -28.85 3.48
C LEU A 309 -2.55 -27.38 3.89
N ALA A 310 -2.28 -26.45 2.99
CA ALA A 310 -2.47 -25.03 3.27
C ALA A 310 -3.94 -24.69 3.60
N ARG A 311 -4.89 -25.29 2.87
CA ARG A 311 -6.33 -25.12 3.13
C ARG A 311 -6.78 -25.73 4.46
N SER A 312 -6.20 -26.85 4.88
CA SER A 312 -6.50 -27.49 6.16
C SER A 312 -5.77 -26.88 7.34
N SER A 313 -4.80 -25.98 7.13
CA SER A 313 -4.00 -25.37 8.19
C SER A 313 -4.52 -23.96 8.54
N GLN A 314 -5.75 -23.91 9.12
CA GLN A 314 -6.44 -22.64 9.37
C GLN A 314 -6.18 -22.08 10.78
N ASP A 315 -6.04 -22.93 11.77
CA ASP A 315 -5.71 -22.51 13.12
C ASP A 315 -4.19 -22.36 13.36
N GLN A 316 -3.83 -21.84 14.54
CA GLN A 316 -2.44 -21.57 14.85
C GLN A 316 -1.59 -22.85 14.99
N VAL A 317 -2.16 -23.92 15.54
CA VAL A 317 -1.43 -25.20 15.74
C VAL A 317 -1.17 -25.87 14.39
N GLU A 318 -2.20 -25.95 13.54
CA GLU A 318 -2.11 -26.55 12.21
C GLU A 318 -1.12 -25.77 11.33
N ARG A 319 -1.13 -24.43 11.39
CA ARG A 319 -0.15 -23.58 10.67
C ARG A 319 1.26 -23.83 11.17
N GLY A 320 1.46 -23.96 12.48
CA GLY A 320 2.77 -24.28 13.06
C GLY A 320 3.33 -25.62 12.56
N VAL A 321 2.49 -26.65 12.52
CA VAL A 321 2.88 -27.98 11.97
C VAL A 321 3.20 -27.88 10.48
N PHE A 322 2.37 -27.15 9.71
CA PHE A 322 2.63 -26.97 8.28
C PHE A 322 3.91 -26.18 8.02
N ARG A 323 4.15 -25.11 8.78
CA ARG A 323 5.39 -24.33 8.70
C ARG A 323 6.64 -25.17 9.00
N ALA A 324 6.56 -26.03 10.02
CA ALA A 324 7.66 -26.92 10.35
C ALA A 324 8.01 -27.87 9.20
N GLU A 325 6.98 -28.43 8.53
CA GLU A 325 7.18 -29.28 7.35
C GLU A 325 7.78 -28.52 6.16
N LEU A 326 7.28 -27.31 5.90
CA LEU A 326 7.85 -26.43 4.86
C LEU A 326 9.32 -26.12 5.14
N ASN A 327 9.68 -25.78 6.38
CA ASN A 327 11.08 -25.56 6.77
C ASN A 327 11.94 -26.79 6.49
N ARG A 328 11.50 -27.96 6.92
CA ARG A 328 12.23 -29.22 6.70
C ARG A 328 12.51 -29.49 5.23
N LEU A 329 11.56 -29.19 4.35
CA LEU A 329 11.68 -29.42 2.90
C LEU A 329 12.55 -28.36 2.20
N ILE A 330 12.46 -27.10 2.63
CA ILE A 330 13.23 -26.00 2.05
C ILE A 330 14.69 -26.03 2.49
N ASP A 331 14.94 -26.45 3.74
CA ASP A 331 16.29 -26.51 4.32
C ASP A 331 16.99 -27.82 4.01
N ALA A 332 16.37 -28.74 3.27
CA ALA A 332 16.96 -30.00 2.84
C ALA A 332 18.18 -29.73 1.91
N PRO A 333 19.23 -30.57 1.97
CA PRO A 333 20.46 -30.38 1.19
C PRO A 333 20.26 -30.49 -0.32
N THR A 334 19.19 -31.18 -0.75
CA THR A 334 18.82 -31.31 -2.17
C THR A 334 17.71 -30.35 -2.54
N LYS A 335 17.88 -29.62 -3.66
CA LYS A 335 16.85 -28.69 -4.15
C LYS A 335 15.55 -29.45 -4.48
N HIS A 336 14.47 -29.06 -3.82
CA HIS A 336 13.18 -29.72 -4.00
C HIS A 336 12.55 -29.35 -5.36
N PRO A 337 11.90 -30.29 -6.09
CA PRO A 337 11.31 -30.02 -7.41
C PRO A 337 10.28 -28.89 -7.44
N VAL A 338 9.53 -28.70 -6.35
CA VAL A 338 8.51 -27.63 -6.21
C VAL A 338 8.94 -26.55 -5.21
N LEU A 339 10.23 -26.23 -5.12
CA LEU A 339 10.76 -25.26 -4.16
C LEU A 339 10.09 -23.88 -4.28
N GLU A 340 9.77 -23.45 -5.49
CA GLU A 340 9.03 -22.19 -5.70
C GLU A 340 7.68 -22.16 -4.96
N SER A 341 6.94 -23.29 -4.99
CA SER A 341 5.67 -23.43 -4.26
C SER A 341 5.89 -23.48 -2.75
N LEU A 342 6.91 -24.18 -2.28
CA LEU A 342 7.25 -24.26 -0.87
C LEU A 342 7.58 -22.87 -0.30
N LEU A 343 8.38 -22.06 -1.02
CA LEU A 343 8.71 -20.69 -0.65
C LEU A 343 7.45 -19.82 -0.57
N LEU A 344 6.57 -19.93 -1.57
CA LEU A 344 5.32 -19.18 -1.56
C LEU A 344 4.45 -19.53 -0.34
N PHE A 345 4.20 -20.82 -0.08
CA PHE A 345 3.36 -21.22 1.05
C PHE A 345 3.98 -20.85 2.39
N ARG A 346 5.32 -20.98 2.56
CA ARG A 346 5.99 -20.52 3.78
C ARG A 346 5.87 -19.01 3.96
N ALA A 347 6.01 -18.22 2.89
CA ALA A 347 5.82 -16.79 2.92
C ALA A 347 4.37 -16.41 3.31
N GLN A 348 3.36 -17.11 2.79
CA GLN A 348 1.96 -16.89 3.13
C GLN A 348 1.64 -17.25 4.58
N VAL A 349 2.18 -18.36 5.09
CA VAL A 349 2.03 -18.74 6.51
C VAL A 349 2.68 -17.69 7.41
N ALA A 350 3.90 -17.28 7.12
CA ALA A 350 4.60 -16.26 7.89
C ALA A 350 3.84 -14.92 7.89
N LEU A 351 3.28 -14.51 6.74
CA LEU A 351 2.43 -13.33 6.65
C LEU A 351 1.17 -13.43 7.52
N ALA A 352 0.50 -14.59 7.51
CA ALA A 352 -0.68 -14.84 8.35
C ALA A 352 -0.38 -14.81 9.85
N GLU A 353 0.84 -15.20 10.23
CA GLU A 353 1.37 -15.13 11.59
C GLU A 353 1.93 -13.74 11.95
N LYS A 354 1.90 -12.77 11.01
CA LYS A 354 2.51 -11.44 11.11
C LYS A 354 4.04 -11.46 11.29
N ASP A 355 4.68 -12.53 10.85
CA ASP A 355 6.12 -12.68 10.83
C ASP A 355 6.65 -12.18 9.46
N TYR A 356 6.78 -10.85 9.36
CA TYR A 356 6.99 -10.18 8.07
C TYR A 356 8.37 -10.42 7.47
N ALA A 357 9.41 -10.53 8.28
CA ALA A 357 10.77 -10.68 7.78
C ALA A 357 10.99 -11.99 7.00
N PRO A 358 10.61 -13.18 7.49
CA PRO A 358 10.61 -14.42 6.72
C PRO A 358 9.67 -14.38 5.50
N ALA A 359 8.46 -13.78 5.65
CA ALA A 359 7.51 -13.65 4.55
C ALA A 359 8.13 -12.90 3.36
N GLU A 360 8.79 -11.77 3.63
CA GLU A 360 9.46 -10.97 2.60
C GLU A 360 10.70 -11.66 2.02
N ARG A 361 11.50 -12.31 2.86
CA ARG A 361 12.68 -13.03 2.41
C ARG A 361 12.30 -14.10 1.39
N ASP A 362 11.31 -14.93 1.71
CA ASP A 362 10.89 -16.02 0.84
C ASP A 362 10.19 -15.50 -0.42
N GLY A 363 9.38 -14.43 -0.30
CA GLY A 363 8.77 -13.76 -1.46
C GLY A 363 9.81 -13.20 -2.43
N ARG A 364 10.86 -12.52 -1.93
CA ARG A 364 11.96 -12.01 -2.75
C ARG A 364 12.77 -13.15 -3.37
N ARG A 365 13.10 -14.17 -2.59
CA ARG A 365 13.83 -15.35 -3.08
C ARG A 365 13.09 -16.02 -4.24
N LEU A 366 11.76 -16.17 -4.14
CA LEU A 366 10.96 -16.71 -5.25
C LEU A 366 11.07 -15.83 -6.50
N LEU A 367 10.97 -14.50 -6.36
CA LEU A 367 11.05 -13.57 -7.50
C LEU A 367 12.43 -13.57 -8.17
N GLU A 368 13.49 -13.76 -7.39
CA GLU A 368 14.89 -13.75 -7.85
C GLU A 368 15.31 -15.09 -8.47
N GLU A 369 15.01 -16.21 -7.77
CA GLU A 369 15.43 -17.54 -8.23
C GLU A 369 14.53 -18.12 -9.34
N TYR A 370 13.28 -17.64 -9.44
CA TYR A 370 12.27 -18.16 -10.38
C TYR A 370 11.60 -17.05 -11.20
N PRO A 371 12.36 -16.38 -12.10
CA PRO A 371 11.81 -15.27 -12.88
C PRO A 371 10.67 -15.67 -13.83
N GLY A 372 10.55 -16.94 -14.20
CA GLY A 372 9.45 -17.49 -15.02
C GLY A 372 8.34 -18.17 -14.22
N SER A 373 8.32 -18.05 -12.89
CA SER A 373 7.32 -18.73 -12.07
C SER A 373 5.92 -18.16 -12.28
N PRO A 374 4.86 -18.99 -12.38
CA PRO A 374 3.48 -18.53 -12.39
C PRO A 374 3.04 -17.91 -11.06
N PHE A 375 3.85 -18.07 -10.00
CA PHE A 375 3.55 -17.57 -8.65
C PHE A 375 4.09 -16.17 -8.36
N ARG A 376 4.69 -15.48 -9.34
CA ARG A 376 5.26 -14.14 -9.17
C ARG A 376 4.25 -13.13 -8.62
N VAL A 377 3.02 -13.13 -9.17
CA VAL A 377 1.94 -12.25 -8.69
C VAL A 377 1.64 -12.50 -7.21
N HIS A 378 1.61 -13.77 -6.78
CA HIS A 378 1.35 -14.14 -5.40
C HIS A 378 2.49 -13.71 -4.46
N ALA A 379 3.74 -13.89 -4.89
CA ALA A 379 4.91 -13.42 -4.12
C ALA A 379 4.90 -11.88 -3.96
N LEU A 380 4.60 -11.14 -5.04
CA LEU A 380 4.43 -9.69 -4.99
C LEU A 380 3.25 -9.29 -4.08
N GLY A 381 2.17 -10.08 -4.07
CA GLY A 381 1.05 -9.90 -3.13
C GLY A 381 1.48 -10.03 -1.67
N VAL A 382 2.30 -11.04 -1.34
CA VAL A 382 2.87 -11.19 0.01
C VAL A 382 3.72 -9.98 0.39
N LEU A 383 4.60 -9.50 -0.52
CA LEU A 383 5.43 -8.32 -0.28
C LEU A 383 4.59 -7.06 -0.10
N THR A 384 3.52 -6.89 -0.90
CA THR A 384 2.59 -5.77 -0.79
C THR A 384 1.88 -5.76 0.56
N ALA A 385 1.32 -6.90 0.97
CA ALA A 385 0.60 -7.04 2.23
C ALA A 385 1.53 -6.85 3.45
N SER A 386 2.72 -7.45 3.41
CA SER A 386 3.73 -7.29 4.46
C SER A 386 4.16 -5.84 4.62
N ALA A 387 4.47 -5.14 3.54
CA ALA A 387 4.86 -3.74 3.56
C ALA A 387 3.71 -2.84 4.05
N TRP A 388 2.47 -3.13 3.65
CA TRP A 388 1.27 -2.40 4.09
C TRP A 388 1.04 -2.50 5.59
N GLU A 389 1.05 -3.70 6.14
CA GLU A 389 0.83 -3.93 7.58
C GLU A 389 1.94 -3.27 8.44
N GLN A 390 3.15 -3.19 7.92
CA GLN A 390 4.27 -2.48 8.53
C GLN A 390 4.28 -0.97 8.27
N ARG A 391 3.25 -0.42 7.63
CA ARG A 391 3.13 1.00 7.23
C ARG A 391 4.25 1.49 6.30
N ARG A 392 4.96 0.59 5.62
CA ARG A 392 5.96 0.92 4.60
C ARG A 392 5.28 1.12 3.24
N TYR A 393 4.45 2.17 3.17
CA TYR A 393 3.50 2.37 2.08
C TYR A 393 4.15 2.55 0.71
N ARG A 394 5.32 3.19 0.61
CA ARG A 394 6.08 3.27 -0.66
C ARG A 394 6.46 1.89 -1.20
N ALA A 395 6.92 0.99 -0.31
CA ALA A 395 7.27 -0.37 -0.70
C ALA A 395 6.02 -1.17 -1.09
N ALA A 396 4.90 -0.97 -0.40
CA ALA A 396 3.62 -1.58 -0.74
C ALA A 396 3.16 -1.14 -2.14
N ALA A 397 3.20 0.16 -2.44
CA ALA A 397 2.84 0.70 -3.75
C ALA A 397 3.73 0.14 -4.87
N ALA A 398 5.05 0.10 -4.66
CA ALA A 398 5.99 -0.44 -5.64
C ALA A 398 5.74 -1.93 -5.94
N SER A 399 5.43 -2.74 -4.92
CA SER A 399 5.13 -4.16 -5.10
C SER A 399 3.77 -4.37 -5.76
N ALA A 400 2.74 -3.58 -5.40
CA ALA A 400 1.41 -3.61 -6.03
C ALA A 400 1.49 -3.25 -7.52
N ARG A 401 2.25 -2.21 -7.87
CA ARG A 401 2.51 -1.81 -9.26
C ARG A 401 3.13 -2.95 -10.06
N LYS A 402 4.17 -3.60 -9.52
CA LYS A 402 4.83 -4.75 -10.19
C LYS A 402 3.85 -5.90 -10.38
N ALA A 403 3.03 -6.22 -9.38
CA ALA A 403 2.01 -7.26 -9.50
C ALA A 403 0.96 -6.93 -10.57
N GLY A 404 0.54 -5.66 -10.68
CA GLY A 404 -0.35 -5.19 -11.72
C GLY A 404 0.24 -5.34 -13.14
N PHE A 405 1.54 -5.13 -13.32
CA PHE A 405 2.22 -5.36 -14.59
C PHE A 405 2.25 -6.85 -14.97
N GLU A 406 2.47 -7.74 -14.02
CA GLU A 406 2.43 -9.20 -14.26
C GLU A 406 1.05 -9.69 -14.70
N LEU A 407 -0.03 -8.96 -14.36
CA LEU A 407 -1.41 -9.25 -14.77
C LEU A 407 -1.86 -8.44 -16.00
N ALA A 408 -0.96 -7.74 -16.67
CA ALA A 408 -1.31 -6.97 -17.87
C ALA A 408 -1.71 -7.90 -19.04
N PRO A 409 -2.62 -7.47 -19.93
CA PRO A 409 -2.97 -8.23 -21.13
C PRO A 409 -1.72 -8.58 -21.94
N GLY A 410 -1.60 -9.84 -22.38
CA GLY A 410 -0.45 -10.35 -23.12
C GLY A 410 0.69 -10.91 -22.27
N THR A 411 0.64 -10.80 -20.96
CA THR A 411 1.55 -11.50 -20.04
C THR A 411 1.09 -12.92 -19.77
N GLN A 412 1.98 -13.76 -19.23
CA GLN A 412 1.66 -15.14 -18.87
C GLN A 412 0.47 -15.25 -17.90
N SER A 413 0.39 -14.35 -16.91
CA SER A 413 -0.67 -14.33 -15.90
C SER A 413 -1.88 -13.48 -16.31
N GLY A 414 -1.74 -12.60 -17.31
CA GLY A 414 -2.79 -11.69 -17.76
C GLY A 414 -3.96 -12.34 -18.47
N GLY A 415 -3.79 -13.57 -18.99
CA GLY A 415 -4.85 -14.36 -19.60
C GLY A 415 -5.67 -15.20 -18.61
N ALA A 416 -5.32 -15.23 -17.33
CA ALA A 416 -6.02 -16.02 -16.32
C ALA A 416 -7.42 -15.44 -16.05
N VAL A 417 -8.37 -16.33 -15.73
CA VAL A 417 -9.73 -15.93 -15.33
C VAL A 417 -9.64 -15.04 -14.09
N GLY A 418 -10.22 -13.84 -14.14
CA GLY A 418 -10.19 -12.87 -13.05
C GLY A 418 -8.92 -11.96 -13.02
N ALA A 419 -7.96 -12.12 -13.93
CA ALA A 419 -6.74 -11.32 -13.97
C ALA A 419 -7.03 -9.81 -14.12
N ALA A 420 -8.00 -9.43 -14.94
CA ALA A 420 -8.37 -8.03 -15.13
C ALA A 420 -8.90 -7.40 -13.83
N GLN A 421 -9.76 -8.11 -13.10
CA GLN A 421 -10.29 -7.63 -11.83
C GLN A 421 -9.17 -7.53 -10.77
N ALA A 422 -8.31 -8.55 -10.64
CA ALA A 422 -7.18 -8.53 -9.73
C ALA A 422 -6.22 -7.38 -10.04
N ARG A 423 -5.99 -7.08 -11.31
CA ARG A 423 -5.19 -5.94 -11.75
C ARG A 423 -5.82 -4.62 -11.33
N ALA A 424 -7.13 -4.45 -11.55
CA ALA A 424 -7.85 -3.25 -11.14
C ALA A 424 -7.76 -3.00 -9.63
N GLU A 425 -7.87 -4.06 -8.81
CA GLU A 425 -7.71 -3.99 -7.36
C GLU A 425 -6.29 -3.63 -6.94
N LEU A 426 -5.26 -4.16 -7.62
CA LEU A 426 -3.86 -3.83 -7.36
C LEU A 426 -3.53 -2.38 -7.70
N VAL A 427 -4.06 -1.85 -8.80
CA VAL A 427 -3.89 -0.44 -9.18
C VAL A 427 -4.55 0.48 -8.14
N LEU A 428 -5.73 0.09 -7.63
CA LEU A 428 -6.36 0.82 -6.54
C LEU A 428 -5.53 0.76 -5.25
N LEU A 429 -4.99 -0.41 -4.91
CA LEU A 429 -4.14 -0.57 -3.73
C LEU A 429 -2.85 0.24 -3.86
N GLU A 430 -2.27 0.30 -5.05
CA GLU A 430 -1.14 1.17 -5.35
C GLU A 430 -1.46 2.63 -5.07
N ALA A 431 -2.61 3.13 -5.56
CA ALA A 431 -3.05 4.51 -5.37
C ALA A 431 -3.23 4.84 -3.87
N GLU A 432 -3.92 3.96 -3.13
CA GLU A 432 -4.12 4.11 -1.69
C GLU A 432 -2.79 4.06 -0.90
N ALA A 433 -1.85 3.23 -1.32
CA ALA A 433 -0.54 3.13 -0.69
C ALA A 433 0.26 4.41 -0.90
N TRP A 434 0.28 4.97 -2.11
CA TRP A 434 0.91 6.26 -2.39
C TRP A 434 0.27 7.40 -1.59
N PHE A 435 -1.07 7.43 -1.52
CA PHE A 435 -1.78 8.45 -0.74
C PHE A 435 -1.40 8.40 0.75
N ARG A 436 -1.27 7.19 1.32
CA ARG A 436 -0.84 7.01 2.71
C ARG A 436 0.63 7.36 2.92
N ALA A 437 1.48 7.07 1.94
CA ALA A 437 2.88 7.47 1.96
C ALA A 437 3.03 9.00 2.02
N GLY A 438 2.29 9.72 1.18
CA GLY A 438 2.23 11.17 1.19
C GLY A 438 1.73 11.74 2.52
N SER A 439 0.74 11.09 3.13
CA SER A 439 0.22 11.49 4.45
C SER A 439 1.21 11.26 5.59
N ALA A 440 2.22 10.41 5.38
CA ALA A 440 3.25 10.09 6.38
C ALA A 440 4.50 11.02 6.32
N GLY A 441 4.58 11.93 5.33
CA GLY A 441 5.58 12.98 5.38
C GLY A 441 6.22 13.47 4.07
N ASP A 442 5.98 12.85 2.92
CA ASP A 442 6.54 13.34 1.64
C ASP A 442 5.43 13.71 0.65
N ALA A 443 5.24 15.00 0.43
CA ALA A 443 4.21 15.54 -0.45
C ALA A 443 4.35 15.05 -1.91
N GLY A 444 5.54 14.65 -2.36
CA GLY A 444 5.77 14.10 -3.70
C GLY A 444 5.02 12.79 -3.95
N ASP A 445 4.76 11.99 -2.91
CA ASP A 445 4.02 10.73 -3.02
C ASP A 445 2.54 10.93 -3.37
N PHE A 446 1.96 12.11 -3.06
CA PHE A 446 0.59 12.43 -3.47
C PHE A 446 0.45 12.57 -5.00
N ARG A 447 1.49 13.01 -5.72
CA ARG A 447 1.48 13.00 -7.20
C ARG A 447 1.43 11.59 -7.74
N ASN A 448 2.25 10.69 -7.18
CA ASN A 448 2.19 9.28 -7.52
C ASN A 448 0.79 8.68 -7.24
N ALA A 449 0.15 9.11 -6.15
CA ALA A 449 -1.23 8.73 -5.84
C ALA A 449 -2.21 9.23 -6.90
N ALA A 450 -2.12 10.51 -7.32
CA ALA A 450 -2.99 11.08 -8.35
C ALA A 450 -2.90 10.32 -9.68
N ASP A 451 -1.69 9.98 -10.12
CA ASP A 451 -1.45 9.17 -11.32
C ASP A 451 -2.01 7.76 -11.20
N ALA A 452 -1.84 7.12 -10.03
CA ALA A 452 -2.36 5.79 -9.77
C ALA A 452 -3.90 5.78 -9.66
N TYR A 453 -4.54 6.82 -9.08
CA TYR A 453 -6.00 6.97 -9.12
C TYR A 453 -6.52 7.21 -10.55
N ALA A 454 -5.77 7.94 -11.39
CA ALA A 454 -6.10 8.07 -12.81
C ALA A 454 -6.02 6.72 -13.53
N ALA A 455 -5.07 5.85 -13.17
CA ALA A 455 -5.00 4.48 -13.68
C ALA A 455 -6.16 3.62 -13.16
N ALA A 456 -6.51 3.71 -11.88
CA ALA A 456 -7.64 3.00 -11.28
C ALA A 456 -8.98 3.36 -11.94
N LEU A 457 -9.17 4.63 -12.34
CA LEU A 457 -10.34 5.08 -13.12
C LEU A 457 -10.47 4.36 -14.47
N ARG A 458 -9.34 4.07 -15.14
CA ARG A 458 -9.32 3.32 -16.41
C ARG A 458 -9.60 1.83 -16.21
N GLU A 459 -9.04 1.25 -15.15
CA GLU A 459 -9.19 -0.19 -14.84
C GLU A 459 -10.56 -0.54 -14.23
N ARG A 460 -11.27 0.41 -13.64
CA ARG A 460 -12.63 0.28 -13.07
C ARG A 460 -12.77 -0.87 -12.08
N PRO A 461 -12.10 -0.81 -10.90
CA PRO A 461 -12.20 -1.85 -9.89
C PRO A 461 -13.65 -2.05 -9.44
N GLU A 462 -14.06 -3.31 -9.31
CA GLU A 462 -15.44 -3.69 -8.97
C GLU A 462 -15.84 -3.18 -7.58
N GLY A 463 -17.08 -2.72 -7.44
CA GLY A 463 -17.63 -2.22 -6.18
C GLY A 463 -17.10 -0.86 -5.73
N VAL A 464 -16.33 -0.16 -6.58
CA VAL A 464 -15.81 1.19 -6.32
C VAL A 464 -16.46 2.19 -7.27
N ARG A 465 -17.03 3.27 -6.72
CA ARG A 465 -17.65 4.31 -7.54
C ARG A 465 -16.58 5.17 -8.21
N ALA A 466 -16.76 5.47 -9.48
CA ALA A 466 -15.85 6.32 -10.25
C ALA A 466 -15.71 7.71 -9.60
N GLY A 467 -16.79 8.28 -9.08
CA GLY A 467 -16.78 9.57 -8.37
C GLY A 467 -15.85 9.58 -7.15
N ASP A 468 -15.77 8.47 -6.39
CA ASP A 468 -14.83 8.36 -5.26
C ASP A 468 -13.37 8.39 -5.73
N LEU A 469 -13.05 7.74 -6.85
CA LEU A 469 -11.71 7.76 -7.43
C LEU A 469 -11.35 9.14 -8.02
N MET A 470 -12.30 9.80 -8.65
CA MET A 470 -12.14 11.17 -9.16
C MET A 470 -11.86 12.14 -8.01
N PHE A 471 -12.63 12.04 -6.92
CA PHE A 471 -12.40 12.82 -5.71
C PHE A 471 -10.99 12.57 -5.13
N GLN A 472 -10.59 11.32 -4.98
CA GLN A 472 -9.26 10.98 -4.45
C GLN A 472 -8.12 11.48 -5.36
N ARG A 473 -8.30 11.42 -6.68
CA ARG A 473 -7.34 11.97 -7.64
C ARG A 473 -7.14 13.47 -7.44
N VAL A 474 -8.23 14.25 -7.39
CA VAL A 474 -8.18 15.71 -7.16
C VAL A 474 -7.59 16.01 -5.78
N LEU A 475 -8.02 15.29 -4.74
CA LEU A 475 -7.51 15.46 -3.38
C LEU A 475 -6.00 15.20 -3.31
N SER A 476 -5.50 14.24 -4.07
CA SER A 476 -4.07 13.93 -4.15
C SER A 476 -3.27 15.10 -4.75
N GLU A 477 -3.75 15.72 -5.83
CA GLU A 477 -3.12 16.93 -6.40
C GLU A 477 -3.13 18.10 -5.40
N ILE A 478 -4.25 18.30 -4.70
CA ILE A 478 -4.35 19.33 -3.66
C ILE A 478 -3.34 19.07 -2.53
N LYS A 479 -3.24 17.83 -2.05
CA LYS A 479 -2.30 17.44 -0.99
C LYS A 479 -0.83 17.53 -1.44
N ALA A 480 -0.56 17.33 -2.72
CA ALA A 480 0.76 17.57 -3.33
C ALA A 480 1.14 19.07 -3.41
N GLY A 481 0.24 19.97 -3.05
CA GLY A 481 0.44 21.42 -3.21
C GLY A 481 0.31 21.91 -4.65
N ALA A 482 -0.13 21.07 -5.58
CA ALA A 482 -0.20 21.36 -7.00
C ALA A 482 -1.55 22.01 -7.39
N MET A 483 -1.87 23.18 -6.81
CA MET A 483 -3.18 23.84 -7.02
C MET A 483 -3.45 24.20 -8.48
N ASP A 484 -2.41 24.54 -9.24
CA ASP A 484 -2.51 24.88 -10.65
C ASP A 484 -2.78 23.66 -11.55
N ALA A 485 -2.53 22.43 -11.06
CA ALA A 485 -2.94 21.17 -11.68
C ALA A 485 -4.33 20.72 -11.15
N ALA A 486 -4.58 20.87 -9.85
CA ALA A 486 -5.83 20.42 -9.22
C ALA A 486 -7.05 21.17 -9.75
N GLN A 487 -6.95 22.48 -9.99
CA GLN A 487 -8.07 23.30 -10.43
C GLN A 487 -8.59 22.91 -11.83
N PRO A 488 -7.76 22.89 -12.90
CA PRO A 488 -8.25 22.48 -14.21
C PRO A 488 -8.69 21.00 -14.26
N LEU A 489 -8.03 20.13 -13.46
CA LEU A 489 -8.45 18.73 -13.32
C LEU A 489 -9.87 18.64 -12.73
N LEU A 490 -10.17 19.41 -11.70
CA LEU A 490 -11.51 19.46 -11.09
C LEU A 490 -12.55 19.99 -12.07
N ASP A 491 -12.20 21.01 -12.88
CA ASP A 491 -13.06 21.56 -13.92
C ASP A 491 -13.33 20.59 -15.07
N GLU A 492 -12.31 19.77 -15.44
CA GLU A 492 -12.44 18.68 -16.41
C GLU A 492 -13.36 17.57 -15.88
N LEU A 493 -13.04 17.02 -14.72
CA LEU A 493 -13.78 15.92 -14.12
C LEU A 493 -15.22 16.33 -13.74
N GLY A 494 -15.44 17.59 -13.39
CA GLY A 494 -16.77 18.13 -13.07
C GLY A 494 -17.77 18.06 -14.23
N ARG A 495 -17.30 17.81 -15.47
CA ARG A 495 -18.15 17.59 -16.65
C ARG A 495 -18.55 16.13 -16.81
N ASP A 496 -17.91 15.21 -16.12
CA ASP A 496 -18.22 13.78 -16.16
C ASP A 496 -19.41 13.47 -15.26
N PRO A 497 -20.51 12.90 -15.78
CA PRO A 497 -21.68 12.53 -14.98
C PRO A 497 -21.37 11.51 -13.87
N ALA A 498 -20.31 10.73 -14.00
CA ALA A 498 -19.87 9.78 -12.99
C ALA A 498 -19.25 10.46 -11.76
N PHE A 499 -18.87 11.74 -11.88
CA PHE A 499 -18.42 12.55 -10.75
C PHE A 499 -19.65 13.11 -10.04
N ASP A 500 -20.18 12.34 -9.09
CA ASP A 500 -21.38 12.70 -8.38
C ASP A 500 -21.23 14.04 -7.62
N LEU A 501 -22.36 14.72 -7.43
CA LEU A 501 -22.42 16.06 -6.90
C LEU A 501 -21.76 16.17 -5.52
N GLU A 502 -21.91 15.17 -4.65
CA GLU A 502 -21.33 15.18 -3.31
C GLU A 502 -19.80 15.14 -3.36
N ASN A 503 -19.22 14.26 -4.16
CA ASN A 503 -17.76 14.13 -4.30
C ASN A 503 -17.17 15.37 -5.00
N ARG A 504 -17.87 15.94 -5.98
CA ARG A 504 -17.46 17.18 -6.63
C ARG A 504 -17.36 18.33 -5.62
N TRP A 505 -18.40 18.56 -4.81
CA TRP A 505 -18.40 19.62 -3.83
C TRP A 505 -17.41 19.42 -2.68
N ARG A 506 -17.14 18.17 -2.30
CA ARG A 506 -16.05 17.86 -1.37
C ARG A 506 -14.69 18.22 -1.95
N ALA A 507 -14.46 17.99 -3.24
CA ALA A 507 -13.24 18.41 -3.92
C ALA A 507 -13.11 19.94 -3.97
N GLU A 508 -14.17 20.65 -4.29
CA GLU A 508 -14.25 22.12 -4.28
C GLU A 508 -13.94 22.70 -2.88
N TRP A 509 -14.51 22.10 -1.84
CA TRP A 509 -14.20 22.47 -0.45
C TRP A 509 -12.70 22.34 -0.14
N ASN A 510 -12.10 21.19 -0.48
CA ASN A 510 -10.68 20.95 -0.20
C ASN A 510 -9.79 21.90 -1.01
N LEU A 511 -10.13 22.18 -2.27
CA LEU A 511 -9.39 23.11 -3.10
C LEU A 511 -9.46 24.53 -2.54
N ALA A 512 -10.65 25.01 -2.20
CA ALA A 512 -10.84 26.35 -1.64
C ALA A 512 -10.07 26.53 -0.31
N ARG A 513 -10.10 25.52 0.57
CA ARG A 513 -9.34 25.53 1.83
C ARG A 513 -7.83 25.52 1.60
N ALA A 514 -7.35 24.76 0.62
CA ALA A 514 -5.93 24.71 0.29
C ALA A 514 -5.43 26.02 -0.35
N LEU A 515 -6.27 26.66 -1.17
CA LEU A 515 -5.97 27.99 -1.73
C LEU A 515 -5.96 29.07 -0.64
N GLN A 516 -6.89 29.02 0.33
CA GLN A 516 -6.99 29.97 1.44
C GLN A 516 -5.67 30.14 2.20
N VAL A 517 -4.93 29.05 2.43
CA VAL A 517 -3.65 29.08 3.17
C VAL A 517 -2.46 29.55 2.32
N GLN A 518 -2.63 29.78 1.03
CA GLN A 518 -1.56 30.28 0.14
C GLN A 518 -1.37 31.82 0.18
N GLY A 519 -1.99 32.46 1.16
CA GLY A 519 -1.89 33.91 1.33
C GLY A 519 -2.92 34.72 0.51
N PRO A 520 -2.78 36.04 0.41
CA PRO A 520 -3.84 36.91 -0.14
C PRO A 520 -4.26 36.61 -1.57
N ALA A 521 -3.35 36.19 -2.43
CA ALA A 521 -3.66 35.80 -3.81
C ALA A 521 -4.48 34.50 -3.85
N GLY A 522 -4.12 33.53 -3.02
CA GLY A 522 -4.87 32.27 -2.89
C GLY A 522 -6.26 32.48 -2.32
N VAL A 523 -6.40 33.35 -1.30
CA VAL A 523 -7.70 33.74 -0.73
C VAL A 523 -8.62 34.33 -1.82
N LYS A 524 -8.12 35.25 -2.64
CA LYS A 524 -8.91 35.84 -3.73
C LYS A 524 -9.33 34.79 -4.76
N ARG A 525 -8.46 33.87 -5.13
CA ARG A 525 -8.79 32.74 -6.04
C ARG A 525 -9.87 31.83 -5.44
N ALA A 526 -9.70 31.45 -4.17
CA ALA A 526 -10.67 30.61 -3.46
C ALA A 526 -12.04 31.29 -3.38
N TYR A 527 -12.07 32.57 -3.01
CA TYR A 527 -13.31 33.36 -2.89
C TYR A 527 -14.01 33.51 -4.22
N ALA A 528 -13.31 33.90 -5.28
CA ALA A 528 -13.88 34.00 -6.62
C ALA A 528 -14.48 32.66 -7.09
N ARG A 529 -13.78 31.55 -6.85
CA ARG A 529 -14.25 30.22 -7.22
C ARG A 529 -15.50 29.81 -6.45
N VAL A 530 -15.50 29.97 -5.12
CA VAL A 530 -16.66 29.60 -4.29
C VAL A 530 -17.87 30.47 -4.62
N ASN A 531 -17.67 31.76 -4.90
CA ASN A 531 -18.73 32.65 -5.36
C ASN A 531 -19.33 32.19 -6.70
N ALA A 532 -18.49 31.89 -7.69
CA ALA A 532 -18.94 31.39 -8.98
C ALA A 532 -19.79 30.12 -8.84
N LEU A 533 -19.36 29.19 -8.00
CA LEU A 533 -20.08 27.92 -7.77
C LEU A 533 -21.40 28.11 -7.04
N LEU A 534 -21.51 29.06 -6.09
CA LEU A 534 -22.71 29.28 -5.30
C LEU A 534 -23.69 30.29 -5.97
N GLU A 535 -23.17 31.15 -6.87
CA GLU A 535 -23.96 32.17 -7.56
C GLU A 535 -24.24 31.80 -9.02
N GLU A 536 -23.79 30.63 -9.50
CA GLU A 536 -24.04 30.17 -10.85
C GLU A 536 -25.56 30.08 -11.12
N LYS A 537 -26.00 30.74 -12.16
CA LYS A 537 -27.39 30.69 -12.61
C LYS A 537 -27.50 29.76 -13.81
N ARG A 538 -28.57 28.96 -13.86
CA ARG A 538 -28.93 28.22 -15.07
C ARG A 538 -29.30 29.21 -16.20
N ASP A 539 -29.22 28.74 -17.46
CA ASP A 539 -29.64 29.50 -18.64
C ASP A 539 -31.11 29.94 -18.57
N ASP A 540 -31.94 29.31 -17.71
CA ASP A 540 -33.33 29.69 -17.40
C ASP A 540 -33.47 30.78 -16.30
N GLY A 541 -32.33 31.28 -15.79
CA GLY A 541 -32.30 32.31 -14.73
C GLY A 541 -32.52 31.76 -13.32
N ALA A 542 -32.78 30.49 -13.14
CA ALA A 542 -32.89 29.85 -11.83
C ALA A 542 -31.50 29.68 -11.21
N ALA A 543 -31.32 30.07 -9.97
CA ALA A 543 -30.09 29.87 -9.26
C ALA A 543 -29.77 28.36 -9.13
N VAL A 544 -28.65 27.93 -9.66
CA VAL A 544 -28.16 26.52 -9.53
C VAL A 544 -27.68 26.24 -8.10
N THR A 545 -27.82 27.25 -7.24
CA THR A 545 -27.41 27.21 -5.84
C THR A 545 -27.91 25.97 -5.14
N GLY A 546 -27.11 24.88 -5.30
CA GLY A 546 -27.23 23.71 -4.45
C GLY A 546 -28.56 22.93 -4.51
N ALA A 547 -29.40 23.07 -5.56
CA ALA A 547 -30.53 22.18 -5.77
C ALA A 547 -30.02 20.75 -5.98
N GLY A 548 -30.14 19.89 -4.96
CA GLY A 548 -29.58 18.52 -4.93
C GLY A 548 -28.38 18.34 -4.03
N LEU A 549 -27.71 19.39 -3.54
CA LEU A 549 -26.67 19.24 -2.52
C LEU A 549 -27.28 18.81 -1.17
N PRO A 550 -26.66 17.88 -0.46
CA PRO A 550 -27.00 17.63 0.94
C PRO A 550 -26.96 18.93 1.73
N ALA A 551 -27.98 19.16 2.60
CA ALA A 551 -28.11 20.39 3.39
C ALA A 551 -26.81 20.69 4.18
N GLU A 552 -26.17 19.65 4.70
CA GLU A 552 -24.89 19.74 5.39
C GLU A 552 -23.81 20.40 4.52
N LEU A 553 -23.61 19.91 3.31
CA LEU A 553 -22.55 20.39 2.43
C LEU A 553 -22.82 21.83 1.95
N ARG A 554 -24.08 22.14 1.71
CA ARG A 554 -24.52 23.51 1.37
C ARG A 554 -24.19 24.50 2.48
N ALA A 555 -24.56 24.17 3.73
CA ALA A 555 -24.27 25.02 4.88
C ALA A 555 -22.77 25.22 5.11
N ARG A 556 -21.95 24.13 4.96
CA ARG A 556 -20.49 24.24 5.04
C ARG A 556 -19.89 25.13 3.96
N MET A 557 -20.36 25.03 2.72
CA MET A 557 -19.86 25.86 1.62
C MET A 557 -20.27 27.33 1.78
N ALA A 558 -21.48 27.62 2.24
CA ALA A 558 -21.92 28.98 2.54
C ALA A 558 -21.15 29.61 3.71
N TRP A 559 -20.84 28.81 4.73
CA TRP A 559 -19.93 29.22 5.80
C TRP A 559 -18.51 29.52 5.26
N LEU A 560 -17.98 28.69 4.39
CA LEU A 560 -16.67 28.90 3.78
C LEU A 560 -16.67 30.19 2.92
N GLN A 561 -17.74 30.45 2.18
CA GLN A 561 -17.91 31.69 1.41
C GLN A 561 -17.83 32.91 2.34
N ALA A 562 -18.55 32.90 3.46
CA ALA A 562 -18.52 33.98 4.44
C ALA A 562 -17.10 34.18 5.03
N ARG A 563 -16.40 33.11 5.35
CA ARG A 563 -15.02 33.16 5.85
C ARG A 563 -14.06 33.71 4.80
N LEU A 564 -14.14 33.24 3.56
CA LEU A 564 -13.30 33.71 2.46
C LEU A 564 -13.56 35.17 2.10
N ALA A 565 -14.81 35.65 2.23
CA ALA A 565 -15.15 37.07 2.05
C ALA A 565 -14.40 37.92 3.09
N LEU A 566 -14.37 37.47 4.35
CA LEU A 566 -13.65 38.18 5.42
C LEU A 566 -12.14 38.22 5.14
N ASP A 567 -11.57 37.07 4.80
CA ASP A 567 -10.13 36.91 4.51
C ASP A 567 -9.72 37.70 3.23
N ALA A 568 -10.65 37.89 2.28
CA ALA A 568 -10.46 38.73 1.08
C ALA A 568 -10.58 40.23 1.35
N GLY A 569 -10.97 40.64 2.57
CA GLY A 569 -11.14 42.04 2.95
C GLY A 569 -12.47 42.61 2.58
N GLU A 570 -13.53 41.80 2.51
CA GLU A 570 -14.92 42.19 2.22
C GLU A 570 -15.84 41.99 3.45
N PRO A 571 -15.63 42.72 4.55
CA PRO A 571 -16.34 42.50 5.80
C PRO A 571 -17.84 42.78 5.72
N GLU A 572 -18.29 43.74 4.91
CA GLU A 572 -19.72 44.00 4.69
C GLU A 572 -20.42 42.79 4.04
N ARG A 573 -19.77 42.17 3.08
CA ARG A 573 -20.26 40.94 2.42
C ARG A 573 -20.29 39.77 3.41
N THR A 574 -19.27 39.67 4.27
CA THR A 574 -19.22 38.67 5.34
C THR A 574 -20.43 38.76 6.27
N LEU A 575 -20.81 39.99 6.71
CA LEU A 575 -21.97 40.17 7.57
C LEU A 575 -23.25 39.66 6.91
N LYS A 576 -23.48 40.01 5.63
CA LYS A 576 -24.64 39.53 4.88
C LYS A 576 -24.64 37.99 4.76
N LEU A 577 -23.52 37.38 4.37
CA LEU A 577 -23.40 35.93 4.22
C LEU A 577 -23.57 35.19 5.56
N ALA A 578 -23.08 35.77 6.66
CA ALA A 578 -23.25 35.21 7.99
C ALA A 578 -24.70 35.27 8.48
N ASP A 579 -25.44 36.29 8.11
CA ASP A 579 -26.89 36.40 8.39
C ASP A 579 -27.67 35.37 7.54
N ASP A 580 -27.34 35.22 6.25
CA ASP A 580 -27.96 34.27 5.33
C ASP A 580 -27.75 32.81 5.76
N LEU A 581 -26.62 32.51 6.44
CA LEU A 581 -26.34 31.17 7.01
C LEU A 581 -27.46 30.67 7.93
N THR A 582 -28.12 31.57 8.68
CA THR A 582 -29.16 31.20 9.66
C THR A 582 -30.29 30.41 9.00
N GLY A 583 -30.66 30.79 7.77
CA GLY A 583 -31.68 30.09 6.99
C GLY A 583 -31.31 28.71 6.52
N LEU A 584 -29.99 28.42 6.40
CA LEU A 584 -29.45 27.12 5.94
C LEU A 584 -29.25 26.08 7.05
N LEU A 585 -29.45 26.50 8.31
CA LEU A 585 -29.22 25.63 9.47
C LEU A 585 -30.42 24.72 9.81
N THR A 586 -31.58 24.99 9.22
CA THR A 586 -32.78 24.20 9.44
C THR A 586 -32.64 22.79 8.88
N GLY A 587 -32.93 21.77 9.70
CA GLY A 587 -32.86 20.36 9.32
C GLY A 587 -31.45 19.72 9.40
N LEU A 588 -30.45 20.49 9.83
CA LEU A 588 -29.13 19.93 10.09
C LEU A 588 -29.08 19.20 11.44
N ASP A 589 -28.17 18.25 11.54
CA ASP A 589 -27.77 17.66 12.83
C ASP A 589 -27.41 18.77 13.83
N GLU A 590 -27.78 18.59 15.09
CA GLU A 590 -27.60 19.59 16.14
C GLU A 590 -26.14 20.02 16.33
N LYS A 591 -25.21 19.06 16.29
CA LYS A 591 -23.77 19.34 16.45
C LYS A 591 -23.27 20.21 15.31
N LEU A 592 -23.55 19.84 14.06
CA LEU A 592 -23.14 20.60 12.88
C LEU A 592 -23.80 21.99 12.83
N ARG A 593 -25.10 22.05 13.17
CA ARG A 593 -25.84 23.34 13.25
C ARG A 593 -25.16 24.27 14.24
N ASN A 594 -24.82 23.76 15.42
CA ASN A 594 -24.18 24.57 16.47
C ASN A 594 -22.75 24.96 16.08
N GLU A 595 -21.97 24.06 15.40
CA GLU A 595 -20.64 24.35 14.88
C GLU A 595 -20.68 25.51 13.85
N ILE A 596 -21.56 25.43 12.86
CA ILE A 596 -21.68 26.49 11.82
C ILE A 596 -22.22 27.80 12.39
N ALA A 597 -23.22 27.74 13.27
CA ALA A 597 -23.78 28.94 13.90
C ALA A 597 -22.75 29.68 14.77
N SER A 598 -22.00 28.93 15.58
CA SER A 598 -20.99 29.53 16.48
C SER A 598 -19.80 30.08 15.70
N THR A 599 -19.29 29.36 14.71
CA THR A 599 -18.17 29.84 13.87
C THR A 599 -18.61 30.98 12.91
N GLY A 600 -19.87 30.98 12.44
CA GLY A 600 -20.47 32.10 11.71
C GLY A 600 -20.56 33.37 12.56
N SER A 601 -20.88 33.22 13.85
CA SER A 601 -20.89 34.35 14.82
C SER A 601 -19.47 34.91 15.03
N LEU A 602 -18.44 34.09 15.04
CA LEU A 602 -17.03 34.54 15.06
C LEU A 602 -16.71 35.39 13.82
N ALA A 603 -17.01 34.88 12.63
CA ALA A 603 -16.76 35.60 11.38
C ALA A 603 -17.51 36.96 11.37
N LYS A 604 -18.73 37.00 11.92
CA LYS A 604 -19.52 38.24 12.08
C LYS A 604 -18.86 39.23 13.04
N ALA A 605 -18.30 38.74 14.16
CA ALA A 605 -17.58 39.60 15.10
C ALA A 605 -16.28 40.13 14.48
N GLU A 606 -15.47 39.32 13.83
CA GLU A 606 -14.26 39.75 13.12
C GLU A 606 -14.57 40.77 12.02
N ALA A 607 -15.66 40.58 11.26
CA ALA A 607 -16.11 41.54 10.25
C ALA A 607 -16.52 42.89 10.86
N ASN A 608 -17.23 42.90 12.01
CA ASN A 608 -17.55 44.11 12.72
C ASN A 608 -16.31 44.85 13.25
N PHE A 609 -15.29 44.13 13.74
CA PHE A 609 -14.00 44.74 14.12
C PHE A 609 -13.31 45.37 12.90
N ALA A 610 -13.26 44.68 11.77
CA ALA A 610 -12.68 45.20 10.53
C ALA A 610 -13.39 46.48 10.03
N LEU A 611 -14.68 46.62 10.32
CA LEU A 611 -15.50 47.83 10.00
C LEU A 611 -15.44 48.93 11.08
N GLY A 612 -14.68 48.71 12.14
CA GLY A 612 -14.63 49.64 13.27
C GLY A 612 -15.91 49.65 14.14
N ARG A 613 -16.80 48.69 14.00
CA ARG A 613 -18.04 48.52 14.76
C ARG A 613 -17.78 47.72 16.05
N GLU A 614 -16.91 48.27 16.91
CA GLU A 614 -16.40 47.59 18.10
C GLU A 614 -17.52 47.11 19.04
N ALA A 615 -18.50 47.94 19.35
CA ALA A 615 -19.59 47.56 20.25
C ALA A 615 -20.41 46.38 19.71
N ALA A 616 -20.69 46.31 18.41
CA ALA A 616 -21.38 45.20 17.79
C ALA A 616 -20.56 43.90 17.77
N ALA A 617 -19.24 44.03 17.58
CA ALA A 617 -18.34 42.89 17.64
C ALA A 617 -18.32 42.29 19.05
N LEU A 618 -18.07 43.11 20.08
CA LEU A 618 -18.03 42.69 21.49
C LEU A 618 -19.38 42.08 21.95
N GLU A 619 -20.48 42.66 21.54
CA GLU A 619 -21.84 42.12 21.82
C GLU A 619 -21.98 40.71 21.18
N THR A 620 -21.53 40.54 19.95
CA THR A 620 -21.59 39.25 19.25
C THR A 620 -20.75 38.20 19.97
N LEU A 621 -19.49 38.51 20.37
CA LEU A 621 -18.64 37.60 21.11
C LEU A 621 -19.21 37.25 22.50
N LYS A 622 -19.81 38.24 23.17
CA LYS A 622 -20.48 38.03 24.44
C LYS A 622 -21.68 37.11 24.31
N LYS A 623 -22.57 37.33 23.34
CA LYS A 623 -23.72 36.46 23.07
C LYS A 623 -23.27 35.02 22.76
N LEU A 624 -22.16 34.85 22.02
CA LEU A 624 -21.60 33.55 21.73
C LEU A 624 -21.16 32.80 23.00
N ARG A 625 -20.54 33.50 23.95
CA ARG A 625 -20.08 32.90 25.22
C ARG A 625 -21.22 32.66 26.22
N ASP A 626 -22.23 33.51 26.23
CA ASP A 626 -23.36 33.45 27.16
C ASP A 626 -24.43 32.44 26.71
N ASP A 627 -24.39 31.96 25.45
CA ASP A 627 -25.33 30.95 24.93
C ASP A 627 -24.97 29.54 25.40
N PRO A 628 -25.82 28.86 26.17
CA PRO A 628 -25.56 27.52 26.70
C PRO A 628 -25.25 26.47 25.61
N ARG A 629 -25.70 26.69 24.36
CA ARG A 629 -25.44 25.81 23.22
C ARG A 629 -23.98 25.89 22.78
N PHE A 630 -23.31 27.02 23.01
CA PHE A 630 -21.98 27.33 22.49
C PHE A 630 -20.94 27.55 23.58
N GLU A 631 -21.34 27.69 24.85
CA GLU A 631 -20.42 28.05 25.96
C GLU A 631 -19.18 27.13 26.09
N LYS A 632 -19.29 25.84 25.66
CA LYS A 632 -18.19 24.86 25.66
C LYS A 632 -17.64 24.55 24.28
N SER A 633 -18.02 25.34 23.25
CA SER A 633 -17.55 25.14 21.88
C SER A 633 -16.17 25.73 21.66
N ASP A 634 -15.44 25.22 20.66
CA ASP A 634 -14.19 25.81 20.20
C ASP A 634 -14.36 27.27 19.78
N ALA A 635 -15.54 27.63 19.25
CA ALA A 635 -15.85 29.00 18.89
C ALA A 635 -15.92 29.94 20.12
N ALA A 636 -16.45 29.45 21.25
CA ALA A 636 -16.42 30.23 22.49
C ALA A 636 -14.98 30.47 22.96
N VAL A 637 -14.13 29.44 22.91
CA VAL A 637 -12.69 29.57 23.23
C VAL A 637 -12.01 30.58 22.30
N GLN A 638 -12.22 30.46 20.98
CA GLN A 638 -11.65 31.39 19.99
C GLN A 638 -12.14 32.82 20.20
N SER A 639 -13.36 33.02 20.69
CA SER A 639 -13.91 34.35 20.96
C SER A 639 -13.07 35.14 21.98
N TYR A 640 -12.50 34.46 23.01
CA TYR A 640 -11.57 35.06 23.95
C TYR A 640 -10.29 35.53 23.29
N LEU A 641 -9.74 34.72 22.35
CA LEU A 641 -8.52 35.06 21.64
C LEU A 641 -8.73 36.24 20.69
N ILE A 642 -9.84 36.29 19.98
CA ILE A 642 -10.19 37.39 19.06
C ILE A 642 -10.33 38.69 19.84
N GLU A 643 -11.06 38.67 20.93
CA GLU A 643 -11.22 39.87 21.77
C GLU A 643 -9.91 40.29 22.41
N ALA A 644 -9.14 39.38 22.96
CA ALA A 644 -7.84 39.68 23.55
C ALA A 644 -6.85 40.23 22.50
N GLY A 645 -6.86 39.68 21.28
CA GLY A 645 -6.07 40.20 20.16
C GLY A 645 -6.44 41.64 19.80
N HIS A 646 -7.72 41.95 19.74
CA HIS A 646 -8.22 43.31 19.50
C HIS A 646 -7.80 44.27 20.61
N LEU A 647 -7.97 43.90 21.88
CA LEU A 647 -7.53 44.68 23.04
C LEU A 647 -6.00 44.91 23.03
N ALA A 648 -5.23 43.87 22.67
CA ALA A 648 -3.77 43.99 22.58
C ALA A 648 -3.32 44.92 21.44
N ALA A 649 -4.04 44.99 20.33
CA ALA A 649 -3.82 45.92 19.23
C ALA A 649 -4.14 47.39 19.62
N GLN A 650 -5.05 47.59 20.57
CA GLN A 650 -5.35 48.86 21.16
C GLN A 650 -4.44 49.23 22.36
N GLU A 651 -3.38 48.48 22.59
CA GLU A 651 -2.49 48.65 23.75
C GLU A 651 -3.16 48.43 25.13
N LYS A 652 -4.38 47.94 25.17
CA LYS A 652 -5.09 47.54 26.39
C LYS A 652 -4.62 46.21 26.95
N THR A 653 -3.30 46.19 27.25
CA THR A 653 -2.60 44.91 27.58
C THR A 653 -3.08 44.25 28.87
N VAL A 654 -3.56 45.06 29.85
CA VAL A 654 -4.11 44.52 31.11
C VAL A 654 -5.39 43.74 30.88
N ASP A 655 -6.30 44.29 30.08
CA ASP A 655 -7.59 43.64 29.81
C ASP A 655 -7.41 42.42 28.90
N ALA A 656 -6.51 42.52 27.90
CA ALA A 656 -6.11 41.38 27.08
C ALA A 656 -5.53 40.24 27.95
N GLN A 657 -4.65 40.54 28.88
CA GLN A 657 -4.07 39.55 29.81
C GLN A 657 -5.15 38.88 30.63
N LYS A 658 -6.05 39.64 31.27
CA LYS A 658 -7.16 39.12 32.08
C LYS A 658 -8.02 38.14 31.29
N LEU A 659 -8.37 38.50 30.05
CA LEU A 659 -9.23 37.71 29.19
C LEU A 659 -8.54 36.39 28.78
N LEU A 660 -7.25 36.43 28.46
CA LEU A 660 -6.44 35.25 28.14
C LEU A 660 -6.28 34.32 29.35
N THR A 661 -6.07 34.90 30.55
CA THR A 661 -6.01 34.10 31.80
C THR A 661 -7.35 33.44 32.09
N ARG A 662 -8.46 34.19 31.92
CA ARG A 662 -9.81 33.65 32.08
C ARG A 662 -10.08 32.50 31.11
N LEU A 663 -9.65 32.60 29.85
CA LEU A 663 -9.74 31.47 28.89
C LEU A 663 -9.10 30.20 29.44
N ALA A 664 -7.87 30.31 29.95
CA ALA A 664 -7.16 29.14 30.49
C ALA A 664 -7.79 28.56 31.75
N ASP A 665 -8.46 29.42 32.56
CA ASP A 665 -9.17 28.98 33.78
C ASP A 665 -10.55 28.38 33.48
N ASP A 666 -11.30 28.97 32.53
CA ASP A 666 -12.62 28.48 32.14
C ASP A 666 -12.53 27.18 31.28
N PHE A 667 -11.45 27.02 30.51
CA PHE A 667 -11.24 25.91 29.56
C PHE A 667 -9.89 25.18 29.77
N PRO A 668 -9.61 24.67 30.96
CA PRO A 668 -8.27 24.12 31.28
C PRO A 668 -7.88 22.88 30.49
N GLN A 669 -8.84 22.19 29.87
CA GLN A 669 -8.59 21.01 29.04
C GLN A 669 -8.51 21.31 27.52
N ASN A 670 -8.73 22.55 27.13
CA ASN A 670 -8.67 22.95 25.74
C ASN A 670 -7.20 23.10 25.27
N GLU A 671 -6.91 22.66 24.03
CA GLU A 671 -5.57 22.74 23.42
C GLU A 671 -5.01 24.17 23.33
N LEU A 672 -5.89 25.19 23.33
CA LEU A 672 -5.52 26.60 23.29
C LEU A 672 -5.22 27.20 24.69
N ALA A 673 -5.51 26.52 25.78
CA ALA A 673 -5.27 27.02 27.13
C ALA A 673 -3.78 27.32 27.42
N PRO A 674 -2.83 26.42 27.06
CA PRO A 674 -1.40 26.77 27.21
C PRO A 674 -0.99 27.95 26.33
N TYR A 675 -1.52 28.07 25.10
CA TYR A 675 -1.27 29.21 24.23
C TYR A 675 -1.82 30.52 24.84
N ALA A 676 -3.01 30.48 25.43
CA ALA A 676 -3.58 31.64 26.11
C ALA A 676 -2.73 32.12 27.29
N LEU A 677 -2.22 31.21 28.15
CA LEU A 677 -1.30 31.58 29.24
C LEU A 677 0.01 32.17 28.72
N TYR A 678 0.56 31.61 27.62
CA TYR A 678 1.74 32.14 26.99
C TYR A 678 1.52 33.56 26.48
N GLN A 679 0.42 33.81 25.76
CA GLN A 679 0.04 35.14 25.30
C GLN A 679 -0.24 36.11 26.45
N ALA A 680 -0.88 35.65 27.53
CA ALA A 680 -1.09 36.45 28.73
C ALA A 680 0.25 36.93 29.35
N ALA A 681 1.24 36.04 29.42
CA ALA A 681 2.59 36.38 29.87
C ALA A 681 3.26 37.43 28.95
N LEU A 682 3.08 37.32 27.61
CA LEU A 682 3.59 38.32 26.67
C LEU A 682 2.90 39.69 26.85
N GLN A 683 1.60 39.75 27.16
CA GLN A 683 0.90 41.01 27.46
C GLN A 683 1.43 41.65 28.78
N ALA A 684 1.76 40.82 29.77
CA ALA A 684 2.38 41.29 31.00
C ALA A 684 3.79 41.84 30.72
N GLU A 685 4.63 41.12 29.97
CA GLU A 685 5.99 41.53 29.61
C GLU A 685 6.02 42.89 28.89
N ARG A 686 5.08 43.12 27.94
CA ARG A 686 4.98 44.37 27.14
C ARG A 686 4.88 45.65 27.99
N ARG A 687 4.33 45.57 29.20
CA ARG A 687 4.20 46.72 30.08
C ARG A 687 5.54 47.18 30.71
N GLY A 688 6.60 46.32 30.57
CA GLY A 688 7.87 46.61 31.23
C GLY A 688 7.72 46.59 32.78
N GLN A 689 8.64 47.03 33.49
CA GLN A 689 8.70 47.08 34.98
C GLN A 689 8.79 45.70 35.67
N ASP A 690 9.45 45.65 36.78
CA ASP A 690 9.73 44.42 37.52
C ASP A 690 8.47 43.66 37.97
N ALA A 691 7.43 44.42 38.40
CA ALA A 691 6.18 43.80 38.82
C ALA A 691 5.51 43.04 37.68
N ASN A 692 5.53 43.54 36.45
CA ASN A 692 4.93 42.91 35.27
C ASN A 692 5.79 41.74 34.75
N TYR A 693 7.13 41.84 34.86
CA TYR A 693 8.02 40.70 34.56
C TYR A 693 7.80 39.54 35.53
N LYS A 694 7.62 39.84 36.85
CA LYS A 694 7.27 38.81 37.86
C LYS A 694 5.92 38.14 37.55
N GLU A 695 4.93 38.95 37.18
CA GLU A 695 3.62 38.43 36.78
C GLU A 695 3.70 37.55 35.49
N ALA A 696 4.46 38.02 34.49
CA ALA A 696 4.70 37.20 33.29
C ALA A 696 5.41 35.88 33.63
N ASN A 697 6.42 35.91 34.52
CA ASN A 697 7.09 34.68 34.98
C ASN A 697 6.16 33.74 35.70
N ARG A 698 5.27 34.26 36.56
CA ARG A 698 4.23 33.45 37.23
C ARG A 698 3.31 32.74 36.22
N LEU A 699 2.84 33.45 35.19
CA LEU A 699 1.99 32.88 34.14
C LEU A 699 2.73 31.78 33.34
N ILE A 700 4.03 31.96 33.07
CA ILE A 700 4.84 30.93 32.44
C ILE A 700 5.01 29.70 33.35
N GLU A 701 5.20 29.90 34.64
CA GLU A 701 5.28 28.80 35.63
C GLU A 701 3.95 28.04 35.69
N ASP A 702 2.82 28.74 35.70
CA ASP A 702 1.48 28.14 35.65
C ASP A 702 1.30 27.30 34.39
N LEU A 703 1.72 27.80 33.21
CA LEU A 703 1.70 27.05 31.95
C LEU A 703 2.48 25.75 32.07
N VAL A 704 3.76 25.83 32.49
CA VAL A 704 4.63 24.65 32.53
C VAL A 704 4.14 23.63 33.57
N LYS A 705 3.57 24.10 34.68
CA LYS A 705 3.03 23.24 35.73
C LYS A 705 1.72 22.57 35.31
N LYS A 706 0.79 23.33 34.71
CA LYS A 706 -0.54 22.82 34.31
C LYS A 706 -0.45 21.97 33.01
N TYR A 707 0.47 22.30 32.10
CA TYR A 707 0.54 21.70 30.76
C TYR A 707 1.96 21.20 30.40
N PRO A 708 2.52 20.24 31.17
CA PRO A 708 3.93 19.82 31.01
C PRO A 708 4.21 19.09 29.69
N GLN A 709 3.17 18.66 28.97
CA GLN A 709 3.28 17.97 27.67
C GLN A 709 3.00 18.89 26.48
N SER A 710 2.75 20.16 26.69
CA SER A 710 2.50 21.11 25.62
C SER A 710 3.77 21.38 24.82
N ASP A 711 3.66 21.50 23.50
CA ASP A 711 4.75 21.91 22.60
C ASP A 711 5.30 23.29 22.94
N LEU A 712 4.55 24.12 23.67
CA LEU A 712 4.97 25.44 24.11
C LEU A 712 5.91 25.42 25.31
N VAL A 713 6.10 24.29 25.99
CA VAL A 713 6.91 24.20 27.21
C VAL A 713 8.35 24.67 26.98
N PHE A 714 8.95 24.33 25.85
CA PHE A 714 10.29 24.80 25.52
C PHE A 714 10.34 26.33 25.36
N SER A 715 9.45 26.89 24.55
CA SER A 715 9.35 28.34 24.31
C SER A 715 9.00 29.11 25.61
N ALA A 716 8.15 28.52 26.43
CA ALA A 716 7.80 29.09 27.74
C ALA A 716 9.01 29.16 28.69
N ARG A 717 9.78 28.07 28.79
CA ARG A 717 11.00 28.04 29.60
C ARG A 717 12.09 28.99 29.06
N LEU A 718 12.22 29.08 27.75
CA LEU A 718 13.13 30.07 27.12
C LEU A 718 12.71 31.49 27.51
N LYS A 719 11.42 31.80 27.37
CA LYS A 719 10.86 33.12 27.79
C LYS A 719 11.01 33.34 29.29
N GLN A 720 10.89 32.31 30.13
CA GLN A 720 11.19 32.42 31.56
C GLN A 720 12.60 32.89 31.84
N GLY A 721 13.59 32.31 31.16
CA GLY A 721 14.98 32.78 31.24
C GLY A 721 15.13 34.25 30.84
N ASP A 722 14.46 34.70 29.76
CA ASP A 722 14.46 36.10 29.33
C ASP A 722 13.87 37.04 30.38
N LEU A 723 12.73 36.65 30.98
CA LEU A 723 12.07 37.43 32.02
C LEU A 723 12.97 37.55 33.29
N LEU A 724 13.61 36.46 33.71
CA LEU A 724 14.54 36.47 34.82
C LEU A 724 15.75 37.36 34.53
N ARG A 725 16.25 37.36 33.29
CA ARG A 725 17.31 38.27 32.86
C ARG A 725 16.89 39.74 32.90
N ASN A 726 15.64 40.04 32.48
CA ASN A 726 15.06 41.38 32.56
C ASN A 726 14.90 41.85 34.01
N LEU A 727 14.65 40.93 34.96
CA LEU A 727 14.64 41.15 36.39
C LEU A 727 16.03 41.28 37.03
N ASN A 728 17.10 41.15 36.22
CA ASN A 728 18.51 41.09 36.64
C ASN A 728 18.81 39.88 37.55
N ASP A 729 17.96 38.87 37.58
CA ASP A 729 18.26 37.59 38.26
C ASP A 729 19.01 36.66 37.29
N LEU A 730 20.25 37.06 37.00
CA LEU A 730 21.11 36.38 36.02
C LEU A 730 21.43 34.94 36.41
N PRO A 731 21.65 34.58 37.71
CA PRO A 731 21.89 33.21 38.11
C PRO A 731 20.67 32.29 37.89
N ALA A 732 19.44 32.78 38.12
CA ALA A 732 18.22 32.01 37.83
C ALA A 732 17.97 31.89 36.33
N ALA A 733 18.20 32.93 35.54
CA ALA A 733 18.12 32.89 34.08
C ALA A 733 19.11 31.87 33.49
N GLN A 734 20.36 31.87 33.98
CA GLN A 734 21.36 30.89 33.53
C GLN A 734 20.88 29.43 33.78
N ARG A 735 20.43 29.13 34.99
CA ARG A 735 19.90 27.79 35.32
C ARG A 735 18.75 27.42 34.41
N ALA A 736 17.81 28.32 34.10
CA ALA A 736 16.68 28.04 33.21
C ALA A 736 17.15 27.68 31.79
N TYR A 737 18.16 28.35 31.25
CA TYR A 737 18.71 28.03 29.93
C TYR A 737 19.53 26.74 29.93
N GLU A 738 20.34 26.48 30.97
CA GLU A 738 21.11 25.24 31.15
C GLU A 738 20.17 24.02 31.24
N ASP A 739 19.08 24.14 32.00
CA ASP A 739 18.04 23.12 32.10
C ASP A 739 17.41 22.79 30.75
N LEU A 740 17.24 23.77 29.86
CA LEU A 740 16.75 23.57 28.52
C LEU A 740 17.72 22.78 27.65
N LEU A 741 19.01 23.02 27.78
CA LEU A 741 20.04 22.33 27.00
C LEU A 741 20.21 20.86 27.40
N ASN A 742 19.78 20.49 28.63
CA ASN A 742 19.81 19.13 29.13
C ASN A 742 18.57 18.31 28.77
N LYS A 743 17.59 18.90 28.06
CA LYS A 743 16.34 18.21 27.66
C LYS A 743 16.34 17.87 26.17
N PRO A 744 15.66 16.78 25.75
CA PRO A 744 15.43 16.51 24.34
C PRO A 744 14.67 17.67 23.68
N ALA A 745 15.25 18.24 22.64
CA ALA A 745 14.64 19.33 21.88
C ALA A 745 15.11 19.27 20.42
N SER A 746 14.42 19.99 19.54
CA SER A 746 14.87 20.14 18.16
C SER A 746 16.20 20.89 18.11
N GLN A 747 16.98 20.65 17.06
CA GLN A 747 18.26 21.31 16.85
C GLN A 747 18.14 22.85 16.86
N GLU A 748 17.08 23.37 16.23
CA GLU A 748 16.76 24.80 16.19
C GLU A 748 16.51 25.38 17.59
N ASN A 749 15.74 24.67 18.41
CA ASN A 749 15.46 25.05 19.79
C ASN A 749 16.72 25.07 20.63
N LEU A 750 17.60 24.08 20.49
CA LEU A 750 18.88 24.06 21.22
C LEU A 750 19.80 25.24 20.84
N ILE A 751 19.84 25.61 19.56
CA ILE A 751 20.59 26.78 19.07
C ILE A 751 20.07 28.06 19.74
N LEU A 752 18.75 28.24 19.84
CA LEU A 752 18.14 29.39 20.51
C LEU A 752 18.48 29.44 22.01
N ALA A 753 18.42 28.30 22.70
CA ALA A 753 18.78 28.21 24.11
C ALA A 753 20.26 28.49 24.34
N GLN A 754 21.15 28.02 23.46
CA GLN A 754 22.60 28.35 23.52
C GLN A 754 22.85 29.83 23.32
N LEU A 755 22.14 30.48 22.38
CA LEU A 755 22.28 31.93 22.17
C LEU A 755 21.82 32.73 23.39
N ALA A 756 20.72 32.35 24.01
CA ALA A 756 20.17 32.97 25.21
C ALA A 756 21.12 32.79 26.40
N LEU A 757 21.69 31.58 26.57
CA LEU A 757 22.70 31.30 27.60
C LEU A 757 23.99 32.14 27.40
N ALA A 758 24.46 32.24 26.14
CA ALA A 758 25.60 33.05 25.79
C ALA A 758 25.38 34.54 26.15
N ALA A 759 24.19 35.07 25.85
CA ALA A 759 23.79 36.42 26.20
C ALA A 759 23.70 36.62 27.72
N CYS A 760 23.26 35.62 28.47
CA CYS A 760 23.21 35.65 29.94
C CYS A 760 24.63 35.68 30.55
N HIS A 761 25.54 34.83 30.06
CA HIS A 761 26.95 34.88 30.45
C HIS A 761 27.60 36.23 30.09
N ASN A 762 27.29 36.76 28.89
CA ASN A 762 27.76 38.08 28.48
C ASN A 762 27.32 39.17 29.46
N ALA A 763 26.09 39.14 29.95
CA ALA A 763 25.60 40.08 30.93
C ALA A 763 26.38 39.99 32.27
N GLN A 764 26.87 38.82 32.66
CA GLN A 764 27.65 38.58 33.89
C GLN A 764 29.16 38.74 33.69
N SER A 765 29.64 39.00 32.49
CA SER A 765 31.06 38.94 32.12
C SER A 765 31.91 40.11 32.67
N SER A 766 31.31 41.22 33.16
CA SER A 766 32.04 42.39 33.61
C SER A 766 32.83 42.16 34.90
N GLY A 767 32.39 41.26 35.77
CA GLY A 767 33.03 40.96 37.06
C GLY A 767 33.71 39.60 37.14
N ASP A 768 33.48 38.71 36.18
CA ASP A 768 33.92 37.33 36.25
C ASP A 768 34.52 36.83 34.92
N ALA A 769 35.78 36.38 34.99
CA ALA A 769 36.49 35.82 33.83
C ALA A 769 35.91 34.49 33.35
N SER A 770 35.26 33.73 34.23
CA SER A 770 34.58 32.46 33.88
C SER A 770 33.41 32.75 32.94
N HIS A 771 32.54 33.70 33.31
CA HIS A 771 31.40 34.08 32.44
C HIS A 771 31.87 34.71 31.14
N PHE A 772 32.96 35.47 31.11
CA PHE A 772 33.56 35.96 29.87
C PHE A 772 33.96 34.81 28.95
N ASN A 773 34.68 33.79 29.47
CA ASN A 773 35.12 32.65 28.69
C ASN A 773 33.92 31.79 28.17
N SER A 774 32.94 31.59 29.02
CA SER A 774 31.73 30.85 28.64
C SER A 774 30.94 31.57 27.53
N ALA A 775 30.75 32.90 27.67
CA ALA A 775 30.08 33.69 26.65
C ALA A 775 30.85 33.66 25.32
N ARG A 776 32.19 33.87 25.40
CA ARG A 776 33.06 33.83 24.22
C ARG A 776 32.95 32.50 23.48
N THR A 777 33.13 31.39 24.18
CA THR A 777 33.09 30.05 23.59
C THR A 777 31.72 29.73 22.94
N LEU A 778 30.61 30.08 23.58
CA LEU A 778 29.28 29.88 23.03
C LEU A 778 29.03 30.76 21.80
N PHE A 779 29.41 32.05 21.82
CA PHE A 779 29.24 32.92 20.67
C PHE A 779 30.15 32.52 19.50
N GLU A 780 31.40 32.13 19.72
CA GLU A 780 32.28 31.58 18.69
C GLU A 780 31.68 30.33 18.06
N HIS A 781 31.24 29.39 18.91
CA HIS A 781 30.58 28.16 18.43
C HIS A 781 29.36 28.46 17.59
N LEU A 782 28.46 29.35 18.01
CA LEU A 782 27.22 29.69 17.28
C LEU A 782 27.52 30.45 15.98
N ARG A 783 28.51 31.35 15.97
CA ARG A 783 28.91 32.07 14.76
C ARG A 783 29.46 31.14 13.69
N ASP A 784 30.26 30.16 14.08
CA ASP A 784 30.98 29.27 13.17
C ASP A 784 30.14 28.07 12.74
N ARG A 785 29.05 27.85 13.42
CA ARG A 785 28.18 26.70 13.21
C ARG A 785 27.38 26.80 11.91
N VAL A 786 27.72 25.92 10.93
CA VAL A 786 27.17 25.97 9.55
C VAL A 786 25.66 25.66 9.48
N ASP A 787 25.15 24.79 10.36
CA ASP A 787 23.73 24.40 10.43
C ASP A 787 22.86 25.37 11.24
N ALA A 788 23.45 26.42 11.84
CA ALA A 788 22.68 27.46 12.49
C ALA A 788 22.15 28.49 11.48
N PRO A 789 20.92 29.00 11.68
CA PRO A 789 20.36 30.07 10.86
C PRO A 789 21.31 31.27 10.78
N VAL A 790 21.45 31.90 9.59
CA VAL A 790 22.35 33.04 9.38
C VAL A 790 22.07 34.17 10.37
N ASP A 791 20.80 34.42 10.69
CA ASP A 791 20.40 35.46 11.66
C ASP A 791 21.02 35.23 13.06
N VAL A 792 21.04 33.98 13.53
CA VAL A 792 21.65 33.58 14.82
C VAL A 792 23.16 33.75 14.77
N ARG A 793 23.78 33.38 13.67
CA ARG A 793 25.24 33.50 13.47
C ARG A 793 25.68 34.96 13.49
N VAL A 794 24.94 35.83 12.83
CA VAL A 794 25.18 37.30 12.82
C VAL A 794 24.98 37.89 14.21
N GLU A 795 23.92 37.52 14.93
CA GLU A 795 23.67 37.97 16.31
C GLU A 795 24.80 37.53 17.28
N ALA A 796 25.23 36.26 17.15
CA ALA A 796 26.35 35.75 17.95
C ALA A 796 27.65 36.52 17.67
N GLY A 797 27.94 36.76 16.40
CA GLY A 797 29.14 37.54 16.01
C GLY A 797 29.08 39.00 16.49
N TYR A 798 27.89 39.64 16.39
CA TYR A 798 27.72 40.98 16.97
C TYR A 798 28.02 41.01 18.47
N ASN A 799 27.41 40.09 19.23
CA ASN A 799 27.61 40.05 20.69
C ASN A 799 29.03 39.63 21.08
N LEU A 800 29.71 38.81 20.27
CA LEU A 800 31.11 38.46 20.48
C LEU A 800 32.02 39.70 20.35
N GLY A 801 31.76 40.54 19.36
CA GLY A 801 32.48 41.80 19.21
C GLY A 801 32.24 42.75 20.38
N GLU A 802 31.00 42.94 20.84
CA GLU A 802 30.68 43.73 22.04
C GLU A 802 31.36 43.17 23.30
N LEU A 803 31.46 41.84 23.42
CA LEU A 803 32.17 41.17 24.51
C LEU A 803 33.66 41.59 24.54
N TRP A 804 34.30 41.64 23.37
CA TRP A 804 35.68 42.10 23.23
C TRP A 804 35.85 43.59 23.49
N VAL A 805 34.89 44.45 23.09
CA VAL A 805 34.91 45.89 23.41
C VAL A 805 34.89 46.10 24.92
N ARG A 806 34.07 45.36 25.67
CA ARG A 806 34.02 45.44 27.15
C ARG A 806 35.32 45.04 27.84
N ARG A 807 36.14 44.22 27.19
CA ARG A 807 37.49 43.85 27.65
C ARG A 807 38.58 44.77 27.08
N GLU A 808 38.18 45.91 26.54
CA GLU A 808 39.07 46.92 25.95
C GLU A 808 39.90 46.41 24.76
N ASN A 809 39.66 45.22 24.27
CA ASN A 809 40.29 44.64 23.08
C ASN A 809 39.56 45.03 21.81
N ARG A 810 39.63 46.34 21.47
CA ARG A 810 38.95 46.90 20.30
C ARG A 810 39.46 46.28 18.98
N ALA A 811 40.75 45.94 18.92
CA ALA A 811 41.30 45.30 17.70
C ALA A 811 40.64 43.99 17.39
N LYS A 812 40.42 43.13 18.40
CA LYS A 812 39.73 41.84 18.22
C LYS A 812 38.22 42.01 17.92
N ALA A 813 37.60 43.02 18.51
CA ALA A 813 36.21 43.35 18.20
C ALA A 813 36.02 43.74 16.73
N LEU A 814 36.90 44.59 16.20
CA LEU A 814 36.87 45.03 14.80
C LEU A 814 37.14 43.86 13.84
N GLU A 815 38.09 42.97 14.17
CA GLU A 815 38.34 41.75 13.39
C GLU A 815 37.11 40.89 13.32
N VAL A 816 36.46 40.53 14.46
CA VAL A 816 35.26 39.75 14.53
C VAL A 816 34.12 40.37 13.72
N TRP A 817 33.86 41.65 13.91
CA TRP A 817 32.76 42.31 13.23
C TRP A 817 32.98 42.46 11.74
N TRP A 818 34.20 42.80 11.31
CA TRP A 818 34.50 43.00 9.89
C TRP A 818 34.67 41.67 9.17
N GLN A 819 35.60 40.83 9.59
CA GLN A 819 35.95 39.59 8.87
C GLN A 819 34.93 38.52 9.08
N ASP A 820 34.54 38.23 10.33
CA ASP A 820 33.70 37.08 10.64
C ASP A 820 32.21 37.35 10.39
N VAL A 821 31.76 38.62 10.46
CA VAL A 821 30.34 38.97 10.30
C VAL A 821 30.09 39.70 8.99
N VAL A 822 30.66 40.87 8.77
CA VAL A 822 30.30 41.72 7.61
C VAL A 822 30.78 41.10 6.32
N ASP A 823 32.05 40.69 6.24
CA ASP A 823 32.63 40.09 5.04
C ASP A 823 31.92 38.76 4.73
N THR A 824 31.74 37.92 5.74
CA THR A 824 31.13 36.57 5.60
C THR A 824 29.65 36.59 5.24
N PHE A 825 28.85 37.53 5.79
CA PHE A 825 27.36 37.43 5.67
C PHE A 825 26.75 38.60 4.90
N LEU A 826 27.46 39.66 4.59
CA LEU A 826 26.96 40.80 3.84
C LEU A 826 27.67 41.00 2.51
N VAL A 827 29.02 40.95 2.53
CA VAL A 827 29.85 41.14 1.31
C VAL A 827 29.75 39.90 0.42
N ASP A 828 29.71 38.68 0.97
CA ASP A 828 29.36 37.48 0.24
C ASP A 828 27.88 37.52 -0.20
N GLY A 829 27.68 37.92 -1.45
CA GLY A 829 26.33 38.14 -2.04
C GLY A 829 25.39 36.92 -1.95
N LYS A 830 25.91 35.72 -1.83
CA LYS A 830 25.08 34.52 -1.65
C LYS A 830 24.43 34.45 -0.26
N ARG A 831 25.21 34.73 0.77
CA ARG A 831 24.73 34.70 2.17
C ARG A 831 23.91 35.94 2.54
N ALA A 832 24.13 37.05 1.87
CA ALA A 832 23.32 38.27 2.09
C ALA A 832 21.85 38.07 1.80
N THR A 833 21.50 37.16 0.88
CA THR A 833 20.10 36.81 0.57
C THR A 833 19.43 35.95 1.65
N GLU A 834 20.20 35.32 2.53
CA GLU A 834 19.72 34.48 3.62
C GLU A 834 19.33 35.29 4.88
N LEU A 835 19.74 36.59 4.94
CA LEU A 835 19.42 37.46 6.05
C LEU A 835 17.92 37.78 6.13
N GLN A 836 17.27 37.31 7.18
CA GLN A 836 15.90 37.65 7.54
C GLN A 836 15.85 38.97 8.33
N ALA A 837 14.67 39.36 8.78
CA ALA A 837 14.48 40.64 9.47
C ALA A 837 15.40 40.80 10.71
N LYS A 838 15.56 39.72 11.50
CA LYS A 838 16.42 39.72 12.70
C LYS A 838 17.90 39.82 12.35
N GLY A 839 18.37 39.08 11.35
CA GLY A 839 19.75 39.14 10.87
C GLY A 839 20.08 40.48 10.25
N ARG A 840 19.17 41.08 9.48
CA ARG A 840 19.31 42.46 8.96
C ARG A 840 19.47 43.48 10.08
N TYR A 841 18.69 43.37 11.16
CA TYR A 841 18.80 44.24 12.32
C TYR A 841 20.17 44.15 12.98
N TRP A 842 20.65 42.93 13.28
CA TRP A 842 21.96 42.74 13.91
C TRP A 842 23.11 43.11 12.98
N MET A 843 23.00 42.88 11.68
CA MET A 843 23.99 43.33 10.70
C MET A 843 24.07 44.85 10.64
N ALA A 844 22.95 45.55 10.65
CA ALA A 844 22.90 47.00 10.69
C ALA A 844 23.56 47.55 11.97
N ARG A 845 23.27 46.92 13.11
CA ARG A 845 23.91 47.25 14.38
C ARG A 845 25.42 47.01 14.35
N THR A 846 25.89 45.94 13.73
CA THR A 846 27.31 45.63 13.58
C THR A 846 28.00 46.70 12.78
N LEU A 847 27.48 47.11 11.63
CA LEU A 847 28.03 48.16 10.80
C LEU A 847 28.05 49.52 11.51
N TYR A 848 26.98 49.87 12.19
CA TYR A 848 26.93 51.11 12.95
C TYR A 848 27.97 51.13 14.07
N ARG A 849 28.10 50.02 14.81
CA ARG A 849 29.02 49.89 15.93
C ARG A 849 30.48 49.81 15.48
N LEU A 850 30.78 49.19 14.36
CA LEU A 850 32.08 49.25 13.67
C LEU A 850 32.52 50.69 13.44
N GLY A 851 31.64 51.48 12.85
CA GLY A 851 31.93 52.91 12.61
C GLY A 851 32.22 53.69 13.89
N GLU A 852 31.45 53.43 14.97
CA GLU A 852 31.69 54.08 16.26
C GLU A 852 33.05 53.71 16.89
N VAL A 853 33.44 52.41 16.82
CA VAL A 853 34.72 51.95 17.36
C VAL A 853 35.88 52.42 16.52
N PHE A 854 35.74 52.50 15.18
CA PHE A 854 36.72 53.11 14.30
C PHE A 854 36.87 54.61 14.60
N GLU A 855 35.74 55.35 14.78
CA GLU A 855 35.75 56.77 15.17
C GLU A 855 36.51 56.99 16.50
N GLN A 856 36.27 56.11 17.51
CA GLN A 856 36.99 56.18 18.81
C GLN A 856 38.48 55.87 18.71
N GLN A 857 38.94 55.25 17.65
CA GLN A 857 40.36 54.98 17.37
C GLN A 857 40.99 56.00 16.40
N GLU A 858 40.28 57.08 16.08
CA GLU A 858 40.70 58.12 15.12
C GLU A 858 40.83 57.59 13.67
N ARG A 859 40.30 56.39 13.37
CA ARG A 859 40.31 55.77 12.06
C ARG A 859 39.09 56.24 11.25
N LEU A 860 39.07 57.47 10.86
CA LEU A 860 37.90 58.17 10.36
C LEU A 860 37.44 57.66 8.98
N GLU A 861 38.37 57.24 8.12
CA GLU A 861 37.99 56.76 6.78
C GLU A 861 37.26 55.37 6.87
N GLU A 862 37.78 54.51 7.72
CA GLU A 862 37.11 53.20 7.95
C GLU A 862 35.77 53.37 8.66
N ALA A 863 35.64 54.33 9.55
CA ALA A 863 34.37 54.68 10.17
C ALA A 863 33.31 55.11 9.13
N LYS A 864 33.73 55.99 8.22
CA LYS A 864 32.87 56.46 7.12
C LYS A 864 32.51 55.32 6.18
N GLU A 865 33.44 54.41 5.90
CA GLU A 865 33.17 53.24 5.05
C GLU A 865 32.11 52.33 5.66
N ALA A 866 32.20 52.00 6.93
CA ALA A 866 31.22 51.20 7.64
C ALA A 866 29.81 51.83 7.60
N TRP A 867 29.72 53.18 7.85
CA TRP A 867 28.44 53.86 7.79
C TRP A 867 27.89 54.02 6.35
N ARG A 868 28.75 54.17 5.33
CA ARG A 868 28.35 54.16 3.92
C ARG A 868 27.81 52.79 3.50
N LEU A 869 28.48 51.70 3.97
CA LEU A 869 28.04 50.35 3.72
C LEU A 869 26.66 50.07 4.34
N LEU A 870 26.41 50.55 5.56
CA LEU A 870 25.10 50.48 6.21
C LEU A 870 24.00 51.12 5.34
N LEU A 871 24.24 52.32 4.82
CA LEU A 871 23.29 53.03 3.96
C LEU A 871 23.08 52.31 2.61
N LYS A 872 24.16 51.81 2.01
CA LYS A 872 24.11 51.08 0.74
C LYS A 872 23.30 49.78 0.84
N SER A 873 23.39 49.08 1.97
CA SER A 873 22.80 47.76 2.18
C SER A 873 21.30 47.78 2.50
N LYS A 874 20.71 48.95 2.78
CA LYS A 874 19.24 49.13 3.03
C LYS A 874 18.69 48.13 4.05
N LEU A 875 19.34 47.99 5.19
CA LEU A 875 19.00 46.99 6.22
C LEU A 875 17.82 47.40 7.12
N GLY A 876 17.31 48.64 6.99
CA GLY A 876 16.10 49.12 7.67
C GLY A 876 16.30 49.70 9.08
N TRP A 877 17.47 49.50 9.71
CA TRP A 877 17.81 50.09 11.02
C TRP A 877 19.06 50.93 10.94
N GLY A 878 19.12 52.03 11.69
CA GLY A 878 20.33 52.84 11.89
C GLY A 878 20.68 53.76 10.73
N GLU A 879 19.97 53.81 9.64
CA GLU A 879 20.28 54.65 8.47
C GLU A 879 20.29 56.14 8.80
N THR A 880 19.29 56.61 9.57
CA THR A 880 19.24 57.99 10.04
C THR A 880 20.43 58.34 10.92
N LEU A 881 20.86 57.42 11.81
CA LEU A 881 22.01 57.58 12.69
C LEU A 881 23.31 57.63 11.87
N ALA A 882 23.46 56.75 10.89
CA ALA A 882 24.63 56.74 10.01
C ALA A 882 24.72 57.99 9.15
N LYS A 883 23.61 58.50 8.62
CA LYS A 883 23.56 59.81 7.93
C LYS A 883 24.00 60.96 8.83
N ALA A 884 23.51 61.01 10.08
CA ALA A 884 23.90 62.01 11.04
C ALA A 884 25.42 61.95 11.38
N LYS A 885 25.98 60.75 11.51
CA LYS A 885 27.42 60.55 11.70
C LYS A 885 28.24 61.06 10.51
N LEU A 886 27.90 60.67 9.29
CA LEU A 886 28.57 61.07 8.06
C LEU A 886 28.51 62.58 7.81
N ALA A 887 27.36 63.22 8.09
CA ALA A 887 27.20 64.68 7.96
C ALA A 887 28.17 65.44 8.88
N ARG A 888 28.45 64.97 10.11
CA ARG A 888 29.41 65.54 11.02
C ARG A 888 30.83 65.55 10.44
N PHE A 889 31.16 64.65 9.52
CA PHE A 889 32.49 64.59 8.87
C PHE A 889 32.49 65.18 7.46
N GLY A 890 31.53 66.08 7.13
CA GLY A 890 31.46 66.78 5.85
C GLY A 890 31.25 65.91 4.62
N VAL A 891 30.73 64.75 4.78
CA VAL A 891 30.35 63.82 3.66
C VAL A 891 28.98 64.27 3.16
N PRO A 892 28.85 64.77 1.91
CA PRO A 892 27.54 65.09 1.34
C PRO A 892 26.63 63.86 1.23
N GLU A 893 25.32 64.05 1.43
CA GLU A 893 24.35 63.01 1.17
C GLU A 893 24.50 62.51 -0.27
N ALA A 894 24.71 61.19 -0.43
CA ALA A 894 24.62 60.57 -1.74
C ALA A 894 23.23 60.83 -2.29
N LYS A 895 23.12 61.51 -3.44
CA LYS A 895 21.85 61.65 -4.16
C LYS A 895 21.25 60.25 -4.42
N PRO A 896 19.92 60.04 -4.23
CA PRO A 896 19.26 58.77 -4.30
C PRO A 896 19.43 58.01 -5.61
#